data_6c27d40a70c77e6faa925e64ee285dd4
#
_entry.id   6c27d40a70c77e6faa925e64ee285dd4
#
_cell.length_a   1.000
_cell.length_b   1.000
_cell.length_c   1.000
_cell.angle_alpha   90.00
_cell.angle_beta   90.00
_cell.angle_gamma   90.00
#
_symmetry.space_group_name_H-M   'P 1'
#
loop_
_entity.id
_entity.type
_entity.pdbx_description
1 polymer ?
#
loop_
_entity_poly.entity_id
_entity_poly.type
_entity_poly.pdbx_seq_one_letter_code
_entity_poly.pdbx_strand_id
1 'polypeptide(L)'
;MGELDDNNWLAHEKPRDGQIEMISACYSSLKNRIPHLTSAPTGIGKTAAALAAALELASKSSKKKTILFLTPKQAQHQIVVDTVIKINQRNDSANIRLVDIIGRESMCENVDIEGNCDCKRNQNPNLGFNPEDEVRKYILESPRHVQEIIEISKSHSTCAWAVCRSAVKDCDLLVCDYNHLFIESIRERSLISMNLELEDLIIIVDEAHNLPERVRLGMQRRLFPEMILNAKSEVEEHLETLISTKNENLSKSIIEYKWTLDVCKKFEKVLSSKYDDMFGQVTNSDLDELHISTDSVIEWFTKSITHVNESSEYEKIHSSNKATILLSKFAKFLAEVKVDIDEGGINEKSSDLLSQLIEVLIKYGNTTAISLIYDVNFGKKGRITSSLLDAGLVAGPVFAGVFGAILMSGTLNPPNMYADLLGIKNSNQSIHKSPFEDFKRPILVATDVSTKLSSRNRVNTQKIQKHIYSITQNTPGNVAVFAPSYKLLTEFTEDLFIPNRRKLIEDRDWSKQDVTDLLVKLNEAKKSGRKPIIFGGVFGGRLSEGIDYSGGILDTVICIGIQNPVPNLLQKSYGSYIKEKFGQSNFWRYANSQPAVNTILQAMGRPIRSMGDRALIVLLDKRNLDRTYSICYPPNTKMNQVGNAEGSGRFTKRFFSKVQREENI
;
A
#
# COMPACT_ATOMS: atom_id res chain seq x y z
N MET A 1 13.83 2.78 -33.75
CA MET A 1 14.57 1.55 -33.43
C MET A 1 16.08 1.78 -33.27
N GLY A 2 16.63 2.97 -33.56
CA GLY A 2 18.08 3.25 -33.62
C GLY A 2 18.73 3.88 -32.37
N GLU A 3 18.02 4.15 -31.27
CA GLU A 3 18.61 4.84 -30.11
C GLU A 3 18.75 3.96 -28.83
N LEU A 4 18.38 2.68 -28.88
CA LEU A 4 18.40 1.77 -27.73
C LEU A 4 19.23 0.49 -27.94
N ASP A 5 19.92 0.34 -29.09
CA ASP A 5 20.67 -0.87 -29.39
C ASP A 5 21.91 -1.08 -28.50
N ASP A 6 22.36 -0.04 -27.78
CA ASP A 6 23.45 -0.09 -26.78
C ASP A 6 22.94 0.26 -25.36
N ASN A 7 21.81 -0.33 -24.92
CA ASN A 7 21.33 -0.05 -23.56
C ASN A 7 22.25 -0.66 -22.50
N ASN A 8 23.20 0.14 -22.02
CA ASN A 8 24.19 -0.22 -21.00
C ASN A 8 23.56 -0.51 -19.62
N TRP A 9 22.24 -0.30 -19.45
CA TRP A 9 21.54 -0.43 -18.17
C TRP A 9 20.78 -1.75 -18.00
N LEU A 10 21.00 -2.74 -18.86
CA LEU A 10 20.38 -4.06 -18.72
C LEU A 10 21.02 -4.85 -17.57
N ALA A 11 20.20 -5.39 -16.66
CA ALA A 11 20.66 -6.25 -15.58
C ALA A 11 21.11 -7.65 -16.03
N HIS A 12 20.74 -8.09 -17.25
CA HIS A 12 21.07 -9.40 -17.81
C HIS A 12 21.52 -9.27 -19.27
N GLU A 13 22.38 -10.18 -19.73
CA GLU A 13 22.89 -10.17 -21.13
C GLU A 13 21.79 -10.31 -22.15
N LYS A 14 20.83 -11.18 -21.88
CA LYS A 14 19.71 -11.41 -22.79
C LYS A 14 18.44 -10.85 -22.16
N PRO A 15 17.81 -9.87 -22.80
CA PRO A 15 16.51 -9.39 -22.40
C PRO A 15 15.46 -10.51 -22.54
N ARG A 16 14.44 -10.47 -21.71
CA ARG A 16 13.30 -11.38 -21.80
C ARG A 16 12.36 -10.93 -22.89
N ASP A 17 11.52 -11.84 -23.38
CA ASP A 17 10.48 -11.53 -24.39
C ASP A 17 9.57 -10.39 -23.87
N GLY A 18 9.37 -9.37 -24.72
CA GLY A 18 8.59 -8.18 -24.39
C GLY A 18 9.30 -7.15 -23.49
N GLN A 19 10.50 -7.44 -23.00
CA GLN A 19 11.21 -6.53 -22.10
C GLN A 19 11.76 -5.30 -22.84
N ILE A 20 12.29 -5.47 -24.05
CA ILE A 20 12.80 -4.36 -24.88
C ILE A 20 11.68 -3.41 -25.29
N GLU A 21 10.51 -3.95 -25.67
CA GLU A 21 9.33 -3.14 -26.00
C GLU A 21 8.89 -2.31 -24.77
N MET A 22 8.93 -2.91 -23.57
CA MET A 22 8.61 -2.19 -22.34
C MET A 22 9.62 -1.08 -22.05
N ILE A 23 10.92 -1.34 -22.20
CA ILE A 23 11.98 -0.33 -22.01
C ILE A 23 11.76 0.83 -22.97
N SER A 24 11.55 0.55 -24.27
CA SER A 24 11.34 1.55 -25.30
C SER A 24 10.11 2.42 -25.05
N ALA A 25 8.98 1.80 -24.64
CA ALA A 25 7.76 2.51 -24.31
C ALA A 25 7.92 3.41 -23.08
N CYS A 26 8.56 2.89 -22.02
CA CYS A 26 8.85 3.65 -20.79
C CYS A 26 9.80 4.84 -21.09
N TYR A 27 10.90 4.59 -21.80
CA TYR A 27 11.87 5.63 -22.15
C TYR A 27 11.25 6.74 -23.00
N SER A 28 10.51 6.38 -24.07
CA SER A 28 9.82 7.34 -24.92
C SER A 28 8.83 8.21 -24.11
N SER A 29 8.11 7.62 -23.18
CA SER A 29 7.16 8.35 -22.34
C SER A 29 7.87 9.30 -21.38
N LEU A 30 8.93 8.85 -20.71
CA LEU A 30 9.76 9.67 -19.84
C LEU A 30 10.41 10.84 -20.58
N LYS A 31 10.95 10.60 -21.79
CA LYS A 31 11.56 11.63 -22.66
C LYS A 31 10.55 12.75 -22.99
N ASN A 32 9.29 12.39 -23.17
CA ASN A 32 8.20 13.33 -23.46
C ASN A 32 7.52 13.88 -22.19
N ARG A 33 7.99 13.52 -20.99
CA ARG A 33 7.41 13.90 -19.69
C ARG A 33 5.92 13.52 -19.56
N ILE A 34 5.55 12.38 -20.13
CA ILE A 34 4.20 11.83 -20.06
C ILE A 34 4.25 10.60 -19.14
N PRO A 35 3.44 10.52 -18.07
CA PRO A 35 3.35 9.33 -17.24
C PRO A 35 3.03 8.08 -18.08
N HIS A 36 3.75 6.98 -17.84
CA HIS A 36 3.53 5.71 -18.51
C HIS A 36 2.91 4.67 -17.56
N LEU A 37 1.74 4.15 -17.91
CA LEU A 37 1.09 3.08 -17.19
C LEU A 37 1.26 1.76 -17.95
N THR A 38 1.92 0.78 -17.32
CA THR A 38 2.18 -0.50 -17.97
C THR A 38 1.58 -1.67 -17.19
N SER A 39 0.70 -2.42 -17.85
CA SER A 39 0.25 -3.73 -17.39
C SER A 39 1.24 -4.77 -17.89
N ALA A 40 2.12 -5.22 -17.02
CA ALA A 40 3.18 -6.15 -17.36
C ALA A 40 3.16 -7.35 -16.40
N PRO A 41 2.84 -8.56 -16.88
CA PRO A 41 2.71 -9.74 -16.05
C PRO A 41 4.05 -10.15 -15.43
N THR A 42 3.97 -11.01 -14.41
CA THR A 42 5.16 -11.62 -13.79
C THR A 42 5.99 -12.33 -14.85
N GLY A 43 7.32 -12.29 -14.72
CA GLY A 43 8.25 -12.97 -15.62
C GLY A 43 8.88 -12.07 -16.71
N ILE A 44 8.26 -10.97 -17.08
CA ILE A 44 8.81 -10.05 -18.12
C ILE A 44 10.05 -9.25 -17.63
N GLY A 45 10.27 -9.19 -16.32
CA GLY A 45 11.39 -8.40 -15.75
C GLY A 45 11.06 -6.92 -15.60
N LYS A 46 9.86 -6.58 -15.11
CA LYS A 46 9.35 -5.21 -14.92
C LYS A 46 10.36 -4.26 -14.26
N THR A 47 10.90 -4.67 -13.12
CA THR A 47 11.83 -3.86 -12.32
C THR A 47 13.06 -3.47 -13.14
N ALA A 48 13.68 -4.46 -13.79
CA ALA A 48 14.86 -4.22 -14.64
C ALA A 48 14.52 -3.33 -15.85
N ALA A 49 13.36 -3.53 -16.48
CA ALA A 49 12.94 -2.72 -17.63
C ALA A 49 12.68 -1.25 -17.25
N ALA A 50 11.96 -1.02 -16.15
CA ALA A 50 11.67 0.33 -15.68
C ALA A 50 12.94 1.07 -15.22
N LEU A 51 13.84 0.39 -14.51
CA LEU A 51 15.14 0.94 -14.11
C LEU A 51 16.01 1.26 -15.33
N ALA A 52 16.11 0.37 -16.31
CA ALA A 52 16.90 0.61 -17.53
C ALA A 52 16.41 1.87 -18.27
N ALA A 53 15.09 2.05 -18.42
CA ALA A 53 14.53 3.24 -19.05
C ALA A 53 14.78 4.53 -18.26
N ALA A 54 14.66 4.47 -16.94
CA ALA A 54 14.84 5.62 -16.07
C ALA A 54 16.32 6.03 -15.96
N LEU A 55 17.23 5.07 -15.81
CA LEU A 55 18.68 5.29 -15.75
C LEU A 55 19.20 5.87 -17.07
N GLU A 56 18.74 5.33 -18.21
CA GLU A 56 19.09 5.85 -19.52
C GLU A 56 18.69 7.33 -19.68
N LEU A 57 17.48 7.70 -19.24
CA LEU A 57 17.06 9.09 -19.26
C LEU A 57 17.85 9.96 -18.28
N ALA A 58 18.07 9.47 -17.05
CA ALA A 58 18.81 10.21 -16.04
C ALA A 58 20.24 10.50 -16.47
N SER A 59 20.93 9.52 -17.10
CA SER A 59 22.31 9.67 -17.61
C SER A 59 22.44 10.69 -18.75
N LYS A 60 21.38 10.84 -19.57
CA LYS A 60 21.34 11.80 -20.68
C LYS A 60 20.81 13.18 -20.28
N SER A 61 20.37 13.37 -19.04
CA SER A 61 19.81 14.63 -18.57
C SER A 61 20.91 15.61 -18.18
N SER A 62 20.79 16.87 -18.60
CA SER A 62 21.77 17.95 -18.30
C SER A 62 21.79 18.33 -16.81
N LYS A 63 20.65 18.20 -16.11
CA LYS A 63 20.51 18.40 -14.66
C LYS A 63 20.38 17.04 -14.00
N LYS A 64 21.05 16.84 -12.87
CA LYS A 64 20.91 15.61 -12.07
C LYS A 64 19.43 15.27 -11.84
N LYS A 65 19.04 14.05 -12.14
CA LYS A 65 17.74 13.49 -11.83
C LYS A 65 17.91 12.38 -10.82
N THR A 66 17.04 12.35 -9.81
CA THR A 66 17.02 11.27 -8.83
C THR A 66 15.84 10.35 -9.14
N ILE A 67 16.13 9.05 -9.22
CA ILE A 67 15.09 8.05 -9.45
C ILE A 67 14.52 7.65 -8.09
N LEU A 68 13.20 7.77 -7.92
CA LEU A 68 12.47 7.21 -6.79
C LEU A 68 11.79 5.91 -7.20
N PHE A 69 12.21 4.80 -6.63
CA PHE A 69 11.54 3.52 -6.80
C PHE A 69 10.61 3.28 -5.60
N LEU A 70 9.32 3.36 -5.87
CA LEU A 70 8.26 3.30 -4.87
C LEU A 70 7.61 1.92 -4.87
N THR A 71 7.61 1.25 -3.72
CA THR A 71 7.03 -0.09 -3.59
C THR A 71 6.32 -0.28 -2.24
N PRO A 72 5.17 -1.00 -2.22
CA PRO A 72 4.39 -1.16 -0.99
C PRO A 72 4.94 -2.21 -0.02
N LYS A 73 5.96 -2.98 -0.41
CA LYS A 73 6.44 -4.15 0.34
C LYS A 73 7.96 -4.19 0.42
N GLN A 74 8.48 -4.29 1.64
CA GLN A 74 9.92 -4.36 1.92
C GLN A 74 10.63 -5.51 1.17
N ALA A 75 9.97 -6.67 0.99
CA ALA A 75 10.54 -7.78 0.21
C ALA A 75 10.85 -7.43 -1.26
N GLN A 76 10.23 -6.36 -1.81
CA GLN A 76 10.50 -5.90 -3.16
C GLN A 76 11.74 -5.00 -3.22
N HIS A 77 12.15 -4.37 -2.11
CA HIS A 77 13.37 -3.57 -2.02
C HIS A 77 14.59 -4.41 -2.41
N GLN A 78 14.69 -5.65 -1.89
CA GLN A 78 15.78 -6.56 -2.24
C GLN A 78 15.89 -6.81 -3.75
N ILE A 79 14.76 -6.94 -4.45
CA ILE A 79 14.75 -7.16 -5.91
C ILE A 79 15.36 -5.96 -6.64
N VAL A 80 15.10 -4.74 -6.16
CA VAL A 80 15.68 -3.51 -6.73
C VAL A 80 17.17 -3.46 -6.47
N VAL A 81 17.60 -3.71 -5.23
CA VAL A 81 19.02 -3.75 -4.83
C VAL A 81 19.77 -4.77 -5.68
N ASP A 82 19.29 -6.01 -5.78
CA ASP A 82 19.91 -7.07 -6.59
C ASP A 82 19.97 -6.70 -8.08
N THR A 83 18.95 -6.02 -8.58
CA THR A 83 18.91 -5.57 -9.97
C THR A 83 19.98 -4.52 -10.22
N VAL A 84 20.15 -3.55 -9.32
CA VAL A 84 21.18 -2.49 -9.46
C VAL A 84 22.60 -3.06 -9.29
N ILE A 85 22.81 -4.00 -8.38
CA ILE A 85 24.09 -4.72 -8.26
C ILE A 85 24.46 -5.35 -9.61
N LYS A 86 23.52 -6.05 -10.26
CA LYS A 86 23.76 -6.67 -11.57
C LYS A 86 24.05 -5.66 -12.67
N ILE A 87 23.37 -4.51 -12.67
CA ILE A 87 23.64 -3.41 -13.63
C ILE A 87 25.06 -2.88 -13.41
N ASN A 88 25.46 -2.57 -12.17
CA ASN A 88 26.80 -2.07 -11.84
C ASN A 88 27.91 -3.09 -12.20
N GLN A 89 27.66 -4.39 -12.01
CA GLN A 89 28.62 -5.45 -12.36
C GLN A 89 28.82 -5.61 -13.87
N ARG A 90 27.82 -5.26 -14.68
CA ARG A 90 27.88 -5.42 -16.14
C ARG A 90 28.40 -4.19 -16.86
N ASN A 91 28.29 -3.05 -16.26
CA ASN A 91 28.69 -1.79 -16.84
C ASN A 91 29.79 -1.16 -15.98
N ASP A 92 31.03 -1.34 -16.37
CA ASP A 92 32.21 -0.83 -15.64
C ASP A 92 32.17 0.70 -15.45
N SER A 93 31.45 1.42 -16.29
CA SER A 93 31.23 2.86 -16.16
C SER A 93 30.06 3.24 -15.28
N ALA A 94 29.18 2.29 -14.90
CA ALA A 94 28.04 2.53 -14.05
C ALA A 94 28.44 2.34 -12.56
N ASN A 95 28.24 3.38 -11.80
CA ASN A 95 28.32 3.31 -10.34
C ASN A 95 27.05 3.93 -9.76
N ILE A 96 25.92 3.20 -9.88
CA ILE A 96 24.63 3.65 -9.40
C ILE A 96 24.64 3.59 -7.89
N ARG A 97 24.58 4.75 -7.23
CA ARG A 97 24.50 4.89 -5.79
C ARG A 97 23.05 4.76 -5.36
N LEU A 98 22.75 3.71 -4.62
CA LEU A 98 21.40 3.39 -4.15
C LEU A 98 21.29 3.61 -2.65
N VAL A 99 20.20 4.25 -2.22
CA VAL A 99 19.78 4.31 -0.82
C VAL A 99 18.46 3.56 -0.68
N ASP A 100 18.40 2.63 0.27
CA ASP A 100 17.20 1.89 0.63
C ASP A 100 16.72 2.34 2.01
N ILE A 101 15.49 2.91 2.07
CA ILE A 101 14.91 3.45 3.30
C ILE A 101 13.49 2.93 3.53
N ILE A 102 13.18 2.61 4.78
CA ILE A 102 11.85 2.23 5.25
C ILE A 102 11.40 3.14 6.41
N GLY A 103 10.22 2.90 6.95
CA GLY A 103 9.73 3.65 8.10
C GLY A 103 10.71 3.61 9.29
N ARG A 104 10.85 4.74 9.99
CA ARG A 104 11.76 4.91 11.13
C ARG A 104 11.62 3.80 12.16
N GLU A 105 10.40 3.43 12.53
CA GLU A 105 10.11 2.35 13.48
C GLU A 105 10.77 1.03 13.11
N SER A 106 10.85 0.74 11.81
CA SER A 106 11.44 -0.51 11.30
C SER A 106 12.96 -0.44 11.14
N MET A 107 13.57 0.76 11.20
CA MET A 107 15.01 0.97 11.10
C MET A 107 15.69 1.23 12.44
N CYS A 108 14.93 1.51 13.50
CA CYS A 108 15.45 1.84 14.81
C CYS A 108 15.20 0.67 15.78
N GLU A 109 16.26 0.13 16.37
CA GLU A 109 16.16 -0.91 17.41
C GLU A 109 15.90 -0.32 18.81
N ASN A 110 16.09 0.99 18.99
CA ASN A 110 15.92 1.69 20.26
C ASN A 110 14.54 2.33 20.40
N VAL A 111 13.59 1.91 19.60
CA VAL A 111 12.19 2.35 19.71
C VAL A 111 11.51 1.51 20.78
N ASP A 112 10.99 2.17 21.82
CA ASP A 112 10.19 1.52 22.86
C ASP A 112 8.80 1.09 22.34
N ILE A 113 8.02 0.43 23.22
CA ILE A 113 6.65 -0.02 22.90
C ILE A 113 5.72 1.17 22.58
N GLU A 114 6.08 2.37 23.05
CA GLU A 114 5.32 3.61 22.84
C GLU A 114 5.76 4.36 21.58
N GLY A 115 6.81 3.88 20.90
CA GLY A 115 7.34 4.46 19.66
C GLY A 115 8.37 5.57 19.87
N ASN A 116 8.87 5.76 21.10
CA ASN A 116 9.90 6.74 21.41
C ASN A 116 11.29 6.16 21.11
N CYS A 117 12.20 6.99 20.63
CA CYS A 117 13.58 6.61 20.35
C CYS A 117 14.55 7.29 21.34
N ASP A 118 15.15 6.52 22.21
CA ASP A 118 16.24 7.00 23.10
C ASP A 118 17.60 6.92 22.39
N CYS A 119 17.69 7.51 21.21
CA CYS A 119 18.94 7.62 20.47
C CYS A 119 19.79 8.75 21.06
N LYS A 120 20.60 8.46 22.07
CA LYS A 120 21.74 9.33 22.41
C LYS A 120 22.72 9.25 21.26
N ARG A 121 22.57 10.16 20.28
CA ARG A 121 23.57 10.35 19.22
C ARG A 121 24.88 10.64 19.93
N ASN A 122 25.91 9.83 19.72
CA ASN A 122 27.24 10.02 20.25
C ASN A 122 27.82 11.34 19.69
N GLN A 123 27.47 12.46 20.28
CA GLN A 123 28.16 13.74 20.14
C GLN A 123 29.41 13.68 21.02
N ASN A 124 30.38 12.88 20.63
CA ASN A 124 31.69 12.93 21.23
C ASN A 124 32.58 13.79 20.31
N PRO A 125 32.73 15.12 20.54
CA PRO A 125 33.47 16.03 19.65
C PRO A 125 34.98 15.78 19.62
N ASN A 126 35.47 14.82 20.39
CA ASN A 126 36.92 14.55 20.57
C ASN A 126 37.43 13.34 19.71
N LEU A 127 36.60 12.67 18.99
CA LEU A 127 37.04 11.67 18.01
C LEU A 127 37.20 12.39 16.66
N GLY A 128 38.43 12.47 16.15
CA GLY A 128 38.73 12.98 14.79
C GLY A 128 38.13 12.13 13.67
N PHE A 129 36.98 11.52 13.93
CA PHE A 129 36.31 10.50 13.18
C PHE A 129 34.80 10.61 13.44
N ASN A 130 34.01 10.72 12.36
CA ASN A 130 32.55 10.76 12.45
C ASN A 130 31.98 9.40 12.00
N PRO A 131 31.43 8.56 12.90
CA PRO A 131 30.86 7.26 12.55
C PRO A 131 29.73 7.34 11.51
N GLU A 132 28.94 8.42 11.49
CA GLU A 132 27.88 8.64 10.52
C GLU A 132 28.45 8.77 9.09
N ASP A 133 29.60 9.41 8.91
CA ASP A 133 30.23 9.57 7.59
C ASP A 133 30.76 8.25 7.04
N GLU A 134 31.23 7.33 7.88
CA GLU A 134 31.65 5.99 7.45
C GLU A 134 30.45 5.14 7.00
N VAL A 135 29.39 5.12 7.80
CA VAL A 135 28.17 4.41 7.42
C VAL A 135 27.58 5.01 6.15
N ARG A 136 27.58 6.34 6.01
CA ARG A 136 27.14 7.01 4.79
C ARG A 136 27.99 6.62 3.58
N LYS A 137 29.31 6.59 3.72
CA LYS A 137 30.23 6.15 2.67
C LYS A 137 29.95 4.70 2.30
N TYR A 138 29.79 3.80 3.27
CA TYR A 138 29.43 2.41 3.06
C TYR A 138 28.15 2.22 2.25
N ILE A 139 27.10 3.03 2.53
CA ILE A 139 25.82 3.01 1.80
C ILE A 139 26.01 3.44 0.34
N LEU A 140 26.85 4.46 0.08
CA LEU A 140 27.03 5.03 -1.26
C LEU A 140 28.06 4.28 -2.12
N GLU A 141 28.94 3.49 -1.54
CA GLU A 141 29.95 2.72 -2.28
C GLU A 141 29.34 1.57 -3.09
N SER A 142 28.24 0.96 -2.60
CA SER A 142 27.63 -0.19 -3.25
C SER A 142 26.16 -0.30 -2.84
N PRO A 143 25.26 -0.71 -3.74
CA PRO A 143 23.86 -0.94 -3.40
C PRO A 143 23.71 -1.91 -2.24
N ARG A 144 22.97 -1.51 -1.19
CA ARG A 144 22.76 -2.29 0.03
C ARG A 144 21.28 -2.38 0.35
N HIS A 145 20.86 -3.55 0.84
CA HIS A 145 19.52 -3.69 1.40
C HIS A 145 19.44 -3.07 2.80
N VAL A 146 18.27 -2.57 3.15
CA VAL A 146 18.03 -1.87 4.44
C VAL A 146 18.47 -2.68 5.67
N GLN A 147 18.42 -4.01 5.64
CA GLN A 147 18.88 -4.85 6.74
C GLN A 147 20.41 -4.75 6.96
N GLU A 148 21.18 -4.75 5.88
CA GLU A 148 22.64 -4.54 5.95
C GLU A 148 22.99 -3.15 6.51
N ILE A 149 22.18 -2.14 6.13
CA ILE A 149 22.33 -0.77 6.62
C ILE A 149 22.03 -0.68 8.12
N ILE A 150 21.01 -1.37 8.60
CA ILE A 150 20.67 -1.45 10.02
C ILE A 150 21.81 -2.11 10.80
N GLU A 151 22.34 -3.22 10.32
CA GLU A 151 23.42 -3.96 10.97
C GLU A 151 24.71 -3.14 11.08
N ILE A 152 25.15 -2.50 10.00
CA ILE A 152 26.36 -1.66 10.01
C ILE A 152 26.15 -0.41 10.89
N SER A 153 24.97 0.21 10.85
CA SER A 153 24.67 1.35 11.70
C SER A 153 24.71 1.01 13.19
N LYS A 154 24.23 -0.19 13.54
CA LYS A 154 24.31 -0.72 14.90
C LYS A 154 25.75 -0.90 15.36
N SER A 155 26.61 -1.48 14.53
CA SER A 155 28.04 -1.69 14.88
C SER A 155 28.79 -0.37 15.06
N HIS A 156 28.34 0.72 14.44
CA HIS A 156 28.90 2.07 14.57
C HIS A 156 28.15 2.96 15.57
N SER A 157 27.15 2.42 16.28
CA SER A 157 26.30 3.19 17.22
C SER A 157 25.67 4.45 16.58
N THR A 158 25.27 4.34 15.30
CA THR A 158 24.64 5.42 14.54
C THR A 158 23.17 5.12 14.28
N CYS A 159 22.39 6.16 13.91
CA CYS A 159 20.99 6.00 13.51
C CYS A 159 20.89 5.66 12.02
N ALA A 160 20.55 4.42 11.68
CA ALA A 160 20.40 3.96 10.29
C ALA A 160 19.45 4.86 9.48
N TRP A 161 18.32 5.26 10.06
CA TRP A 161 17.35 6.11 9.39
C TRP A 161 17.88 7.53 9.10
N ALA A 162 18.59 8.14 10.04
CA ALA A 162 19.18 9.47 9.87
C ALA A 162 20.30 9.46 8.83
N VAL A 163 21.18 8.43 8.87
CA VAL A 163 22.29 8.28 7.92
C VAL A 163 21.76 8.04 6.51
N CYS A 164 20.75 7.19 6.32
CA CYS A 164 20.09 7.01 5.01
C CYS A 164 19.56 8.35 4.47
N ARG A 165 18.84 9.13 5.27
CA ARG A 165 18.30 10.42 4.82
C ARG A 165 19.43 11.40 4.41
N SER A 166 20.54 11.40 5.13
CA SER A 166 21.70 12.23 4.75
C SER A 166 22.36 11.76 3.45
N ALA A 167 22.37 10.44 3.19
CA ALA A 167 22.96 9.85 2.00
C ALA A 167 22.13 10.11 0.72
N VAL A 168 20.82 10.35 0.85
CA VAL A 168 19.94 10.61 -0.32
C VAL A 168 20.40 11.77 -1.18
N LYS A 169 21.01 12.81 -0.59
CA LYS A 169 21.54 13.97 -1.34
C LYS A 169 22.51 13.58 -2.45
N ASP A 170 23.24 12.50 -2.25
CA ASP A 170 24.29 12.03 -3.16
C ASP A 170 23.91 10.77 -3.93
N CYS A 171 22.73 10.18 -3.67
CA CYS A 171 22.28 9.00 -4.40
C CYS A 171 21.77 9.33 -5.81
N ASP A 172 21.70 8.30 -6.63
CA ASP A 172 21.11 8.32 -7.97
C ASP A 172 19.73 7.65 -7.97
N LEU A 173 19.54 6.69 -7.03
CA LEU A 173 18.32 5.93 -6.85
C LEU A 173 17.96 5.82 -5.37
N LEU A 174 16.74 6.21 -5.02
CA LEU A 174 16.13 6.02 -3.71
C LEU A 174 15.02 4.96 -3.80
N VAL A 175 15.08 3.94 -2.95
CA VAL A 175 14.01 2.95 -2.79
C VAL A 175 13.25 3.24 -1.49
N CYS A 176 11.93 3.41 -1.57
CA CYS A 176 11.11 3.72 -0.41
C CYS A 176 9.64 3.34 -0.59
N ASP A 177 8.83 3.53 0.46
CA ASP A 177 7.38 3.32 0.43
C ASP A 177 6.64 4.49 -0.26
N TYR A 178 5.43 4.23 -0.76
CA TYR A 178 4.54 5.23 -1.37
C TYR A 178 4.28 6.46 -0.49
N ASN A 179 4.27 6.28 0.85
CA ASN A 179 3.94 7.33 1.80
C ASN A 179 4.89 8.52 1.70
N HIS A 180 6.18 8.28 1.39
CA HIS A 180 7.18 9.34 1.24
C HIS A 180 6.84 10.36 0.16
N LEU A 181 6.03 9.99 -0.83
CA LEU A 181 5.67 10.87 -1.94
C LEU A 181 4.19 11.23 -2.00
N PHE A 182 3.29 10.29 -1.65
CA PHE A 182 1.85 10.46 -1.85
C PHE A 182 1.07 10.88 -0.60
N ILE A 183 1.67 10.88 0.59
CA ILE A 183 1.06 11.48 1.78
C ILE A 183 1.66 12.87 1.97
N GLU A 184 0.82 13.91 1.85
CA GLU A 184 1.23 15.31 1.77
C GLU A 184 2.10 15.73 2.98
N SER A 185 1.67 15.43 4.19
CA SER A 185 2.41 15.75 5.43
C SER A 185 3.77 15.03 5.55
N ILE A 186 3.88 13.81 5.00
CA ILE A 186 5.14 13.06 4.97
C ILE A 186 6.02 13.57 3.83
N ARG A 187 5.44 13.80 2.64
CA ARG A 187 6.16 14.28 1.46
C ARG A 187 6.91 15.58 1.75
N GLU A 188 6.24 16.57 2.31
CA GLU A 188 6.84 17.88 2.58
C GLU A 188 8.05 17.76 3.50
N ARG A 189 7.91 17.01 4.59
CA ARG A 189 9.03 16.77 5.52
C ARG A 189 10.16 15.94 4.87
N SER A 190 9.81 14.90 4.09
CA SER A 190 10.77 14.01 3.46
C SER A 190 11.57 14.72 2.37
N LEU A 191 10.91 15.40 1.43
CA LEU A 191 11.59 16.08 0.32
C LEU A 191 12.54 17.17 0.83
N ILE A 192 12.10 18.03 1.77
CA ILE A 192 12.95 19.07 2.37
C ILE A 192 14.17 18.45 3.03
N SER A 193 13.97 17.45 3.90
CA SER A 193 15.07 16.85 4.68
C SER A 193 16.05 16.04 3.83
N MET A 194 15.61 15.52 2.69
CA MET A 194 16.43 14.79 1.72
C MET A 194 16.98 15.71 0.62
N ASN A 195 16.63 17.00 0.63
CA ASN A 195 17.00 17.99 -0.39
C ASN A 195 16.61 17.57 -1.80
N LEU A 196 15.35 17.11 -1.95
CA LEU A 196 14.77 16.66 -3.21
C LEU A 196 13.69 17.63 -3.67
N GLU A 197 13.67 17.92 -4.98
CA GLU A 197 12.62 18.72 -5.63
C GLU A 197 11.79 17.83 -6.56
N LEU A 198 10.46 17.97 -6.57
CA LEU A 198 9.58 17.14 -7.39
C LEU A 198 9.96 17.16 -8.87
N GLU A 199 10.30 18.31 -9.42
CA GLU A 199 10.67 18.49 -10.82
C GLU A 199 11.96 17.77 -11.26
N ASP A 200 12.76 17.30 -10.30
CA ASP A 200 13.99 16.55 -10.55
C ASP A 200 13.83 15.04 -10.32
N LEU A 201 12.61 14.61 -9.96
CA LEU A 201 12.34 13.20 -9.71
C LEU A 201 11.82 12.46 -10.95
N ILE A 202 12.42 11.31 -11.22
CA ILE A 202 11.84 10.27 -12.09
C ILE A 202 11.27 9.21 -11.14
N ILE A 203 9.96 9.01 -11.14
CA ILE A 203 9.34 8.05 -10.24
C ILE A 203 8.98 6.74 -10.95
N ILE A 204 9.29 5.63 -10.29
CA ILE A 204 8.86 4.29 -10.68
C ILE A 204 7.95 3.77 -9.57
N VAL A 205 6.70 3.49 -9.89
CA VAL A 205 5.70 2.97 -8.95
C VAL A 205 5.47 1.49 -9.26
N ASP A 206 6.02 0.61 -8.44
CA ASP A 206 5.79 -0.84 -8.57
C ASP A 206 4.50 -1.24 -7.83
N GLU A 207 3.83 -2.28 -8.28
CA GLU A 207 2.50 -2.70 -7.83
C GLU A 207 1.49 -1.54 -7.78
N ALA A 208 1.54 -0.67 -8.79
CA ALA A 208 0.80 0.59 -8.87
C ALA A 208 -0.73 0.44 -8.77
N HIS A 209 -1.27 -0.78 -8.95
CA HIS A 209 -2.68 -1.07 -8.71
C HIS A 209 -3.11 -0.84 -7.24
N ASN A 210 -2.17 -0.85 -6.29
CA ASN A 210 -2.43 -0.58 -4.88
C ASN A 210 -2.43 0.93 -4.55
N LEU A 211 -1.85 1.75 -5.41
CA LEU A 211 -1.63 3.16 -5.11
C LEU A 211 -2.92 3.95 -4.83
N PRO A 212 -4.04 3.79 -5.60
CA PRO A 212 -5.26 4.54 -5.32
C PRO A 212 -5.81 4.29 -3.91
N GLU A 213 -5.81 3.04 -3.45
CA GLU A 213 -6.27 2.70 -2.10
C GLU A 213 -5.30 3.20 -1.04
N ARG A 214 -3.99 3.05 -1.25
CA ARG A 214 -2.96 3.53 -0.32
C ARG A 214 -3.02 5.04 -0.11
N VAL A 215 -3.23 5.81 -1.16
CA VAL A 215 -3.42 7.26 -1.06
C VAL A 215 -4.67 7.59 -0.25
N ARG A 216 -5.80 6.93 -0.51
CA ARG A 216 -7.05 7.15 0.24
C ARG A 216 -6.88 6.80 1.73
N LEU A 217 -6.26 5.67 2.04
CA LEU A 217 -5.99 5.25 3.42
C LEU A 217 -5.03 6.21 4.13
N GLY A 218 -3.99 6.68 3.46
CA GLY A 218 -3.05 7.66 4.02
C GLY A 218 -3.66 9.03 4.32
N MET A 219 -4.80 9.34 3.68
CA MET A 219 -5.56 10.57 3.91
C MET A 219 -6.69 10.41 4.93
N GLN A 220 -6.87 9.22 5.53
CA GLN A 220 -7.83 9.06 6.60
C GLN A 220 -7.43 9.85 7.84
N ARG A 221 -8.39 10.54 8.42
CA ARG A 221 -8.23 11.25 9.70
C ARG A 221 -9.33 10.82 10.65
N ARG A 222 -9.03 10.90 11.93
CA ARG A 222 -9.90 10.42 13.01
C ARG A 222 -10.24 11.58 13.93
N LEU A 223 -11.44 11.55 14.51
CA LEU A 223 -11.85 12.46 15.56
C LEU A 223 -12.54 11.64 16.66
N PHE A 224 -12.10 11.80 17.88
CA PHE A 224 -12.66 11.13 19.07
C PHE A 224 -12.38 11.95 20.32
N PRO A 225 -13.19 11.82 21.41
CA PRO A 225 -13.09 12.69 22.57
C PRO A 225 -11.70 12.73 23.23
N GLU A 226 -11.03 11.59 23.36
CA GLU A 226 -9.70 11.49 23.98
C GLU A 226 -8.64 12.29 23.20
N MET A 227 -8.76 12.38 21.89
CA MET A 227 -7.83 13.16 21.04
C MET A 227 -7.87 14.66 21.40
N ILE A 228 -9.06 15.21 21.70
CA ILE A 228 -9.21 16.61 22.11
C ILE A 228 -8.63 16.84 23.50
N LEU A 229 -8.82 15.89 24.43
CA LEU A 229 -8.23 15.96 25.76
C LEU A 229 -6.71 16.01 25.70
N ASN A 230 -6.10 15.14 24.89
CA ASN A 230 -4.67 15.10 24.71
C ASN A 230 -4.14 16.39 24.03
N ALA A 231 -4.77 16.81 22.93
CA ALA A 231 -4.40 18.06 22.24
C ALA A 231 -4.48 19.27 23.16
N LYS A 232 -5.49 19.35 24.03
CA LYS A 232 -5.62 20.38 25.05
C LYS A 232 -4.43 20.37 26.03
N SER A 233 -4.07 19.18 26.54
CA SER A 233 -2.91 19.05 27.44
C SER A 233 -1.59 19.42 26.77
N GLU A 234 -1.39 19.05 25.52
CA GLU A 234 -0.22 19.42 24.71
C GLU A 234 -0.13 20.94 24.50
N VAL A 235 -1.25 21.61 24.23
CA VAL A 235 -1.30 23.09 24.11
C VAL A 235 -1.02 23.76 25.45
N GLU A 236 -1.52 23.22 26.55
CA GLU A 236 -1.32 23.72 27.91
C GLU A 236 0.16 23.65 28.31
N GLU A 237 0.82 22.53 28.11
CA GLU A 237 2.25 22.31 28.36
C GLU A 237 3.13 23.26 27.50
N HIS A 238 2.79 23.39 26.22
CA HIS A 238 3.49 24.35 25.35
C HIS A 238 3.34 25.80 25.84
N LEU A 239 2.16 26.17 26.26
CA LEU A 239 1.90 27.52 26.80
C LEU A 239 2.70 27.78 28.10
N GLU A 240 2.77 26.79 29.01
CA GLU A 240 3.56 26.89 30.22
C GLU A 240 5.06 27.07 29.92
N THR A 241 5.57 26.33 28.92
CA THR A 241 6.96 26.49 28.45
C THR A 241 7.24 27.89 27.90
N LEU A 242 6.30 28.45 27.09
CA LEU A 242 6.42 29.82 26.59
C LEU A 242 6.43 30.89 27.70
N ILE A 243 5.58 30.72 28.71
CA ILE A 243 5.49 31.63 29.87
C ILE A 243 6.78 31.56 30.70
N SER A 244 7.33 30.37 30.92
CA SER A 244 8.54 30.17 31.72
C SER A 244 9.79 30.78 31.10
N THR A 245 9.83 30.93 29.77
CA THR A 245 10.99 31.42 29.01
C THR A 245 11.26 32.94 29.21
N LYS A 246 10.35 33.71 29.85
CA LYS A 246 10.48 35.15 30.22
C LYS A 246 11.02 36.05 29.09
N ASN A 247 10.67 35.80 27.84
CA ASN A 247 11.10 36.59 26.69
C ASN A 247 9.95 37.51 26.24
N GLU A 248 10.14 38.84 26.33
CA GLU A 248 9.12 39.83 25.96
C GLU A 248 8.63 39.73 24.51
N ASN A 249 9.47 39.20 23.61
CA ASN A 249 9.11 38.96 22.22
C ASN A 249 8.04 37.83 22.03
N LEU A 250 7.76 37.04 23.07
CA LEU A 250 6.79 35.93 23.06
C LEU A 250 5.40 36.34 23.49
N SER A 251 5.15 37.60 23.87
CA SER A 251 3.83 38.04 24.36
C SER A 251 2.72 37.79 23.37
N LYS A 252 2.97 37.92 22.06
CA LYS A 252 2.00 37.64 21.02
C LYS A 252 1.69 36.12 20.95
N SER A 253 2.72 35.29 20.95
CA SER A 253 2.56 33.80 20.92
C SER A 253 1.83 33.31 22.17
N ILE A 254 2.11 33.83 23.33
CA ILE A 254 1.39 33.50 24.56
C ILE A 254 -0.11 33.75 24.42
N ILE A 255 -0.52 34.89 23.83
CA ILE A 255 -1.93 35.18 23.63
C ILE A 255 -2.56 34.24 22.56
N GLU A 256 -1.84 33.94 21.49
CA GLU A 256 -2.25 32.99 20.44
C GLU A 256 -2.49 31.58 21.01
N TYR A 257 -1.60 31.09 21.88
CA TYR A 257 -1.76 29.76 22.49
C TYR A 257 -2.78 29.75 23.64
N LYS A 258 -2.99 30.86 24.39
CA LYS A 258 -4.13 31.00 25.30
C LYS A 258 -5.45 30.87 24.55
N TRP A 259 -5.58 31.59 23.43
CA TRP A 259 -6.76 31.47 22.57
C TRP A 259 -6.94 30.01 22.05
N THR A 260 -5.88 29.36 21.60
CA THR A 260 -5.90 27.98 21.13
C THR A 260 -6.38 27.02 22.23
N LEU A 261 -5.90 27.20 23.45
CA LEU A 261 -6.32 26.42 24.62
C LEU A 261 -7.80 26.61 24.93
N ASP A 262 -8.30 27.85 24.92
CA ASP A 262 -9.70 28.16 25.20
C ASP A 262 -10.63 27.59 24.10
N VAL A 263 -10.18 27.61 22.84
CA VAL A 263 -10.89 26.92 21.74
C VAL A 263 -10.93 25.42 22.00
N CYS A 264 -9.83 24.79 22.39
CA CYS A 264 -9.80 23.36 22.76
C CYS A 264 -10.77 23.05 23.89
N LYS A 265 -10.77 23.84 24.97
CA LYS A 265 -11.69 23.70 26.13
C LYS A 265 -13.17 23.82 25.72
N LYS A 266 -13.48 24.73 24.81
CA LYS A 266 -14.85 24.89 24.30
C LYS A 266 -15.25 23.77 23.38
N PHE A 267 -14.36 23.38 22.46
CA PHE A 267 -14.61 22.31 21.50
C PHE A 267 -14.77 20.94 22.20
N GLU A 268 -14.00 20.67 23.26
CA GLU A 268 -14.14 19.47 24.09
C GLU A 268 -15.58 19.28 24.57
N LYS A 269 -16.21 20.36 25.10
CA LYS A 269 -17.60 20.32 25.58
C LYS A 269 -18.60 20.08 24.45
N VAL A 270 -18.40 20.74 23.31
CA VAL A 270 -19.24 20.57 22.13
C VAL A 270 -19.13 19.15 21.59
N LEU A 271 -17.90 18.65 21.44
CA LEU A 271 -17.64 17.31 20.92
C LEU A 271 -18.24 16.22 21.82
N SER A 272 -18.07 16.32 23.14
CA SER A 272 -18.64 15.36 24.10
C SER A 272 -20.16 15.27 23.96
N SER A 273 -20.86 16.42 23.91
CA SER A 273 -22.30 16.43 23.68
C SER A 273 -22.71 15.79 22.37
N LYS A 274 -21.96 16.05 21.28
CA LYS A 274 -22.25 15.46 19.97
C LYS A 274 -22.03 13.96 19.93
N TYR A 275 -21.00 13.47 20.65
CA TYR A 275 -20.75 12.04 20.77
C TYR A 275 -21.86 11.34 21.58
N ASP A 276 -22.37 11.97 22.65
CA ASP A 276 -23.51 11.42 23.41
C ASP A 276 -24.78 11.36 22.54
N ASP A 277 -25.04 12.39 21.73
CA ASP A 277 -26.14 12.41 20.76
C ASP A 277 -26.04 11.28 19.72
N MET A 278 -24.85 11.10 19.10
CA MET A 278 -24.60 10.06 18.09
C MET A 278 -24.66 8.65 18.68
N PHE A 279 -24.07 8.46 19.85
CA PHE A 279 -24.12 7.17 20.56
C PHE A 279 -25.58 6.79 20.88
N GLY A 280 -26.39 7.74 21.37
CA GLY A 280 -27.80 7.54 21.60
C GLY A 280 -28.59 7.20 20.34
N GLN A 281 -28.31 7.89 19.21
CA GLN A 281 -28.95 7.58 17.92
C GLN A 281 -28.66 6.17 17.42
N VAL A 282 -27.38 5.73 17.48
CA VAL A 282 -26.96 4.40 17.04
C VAL A 282 -27.60 3.32 17.93
N THR A 283 -27.54 3.50 19.25
CA THR A 283 -28.06 2.53 20.21
C THR A 283 -29.58 2.35 20.07
N ASN A 284 -30.31 3.44 19.77
CA ASN A 284 -31.76 3.41 19.59
C ASN A 284 -32.21 2.88 18.22
N SER A 285 -31.34 2.87 17.21
CA SER A 285 -31.70 2.50 15.83
C SER A 285 -31.15 1.15 15.37
N ASP A 286 -30.48 0.41 16.25
CA ASP A 286 -29.83 -0.88 15.94
C ASP A 286 -28.85 -0.80 14.72
N LEU A 287 -28.20 0.37 14.59
CA LEU A 287 -27.16 0.63 13.59
C LEU A 287 -25.79 0.61 14.24
N ASP A 288 -24.75 0.28 13.48
CA ASP A 288 -23.36 0.36 13.95
C ASP A 288 -22.68 1.66 13.49
N GLU A 289 -23.15 2.27 12.39
CA GLU A 289 -22.53 3.39 11.71
C GLU A 289 -23.55 4.51 11.38
N LEU A 290 -23.09 5.77 11.43
CA LEU A 290 -23.83 6.96 10.97
C LEU A 290 -22.98 7.78 10.00
N HIS A 291 -23.60 8.29 8.95
CA HIS A 291 -22.99 9.30 8.09
C HIS A 291 -23.11 10.68 8.74
N ILE A 292 -22.00 11.39 8.89
CA ILE A 292 -21.92 12.72 9.46
C ILE A 292 -21.66 13.73 8.34
N SER A 293 -22.44 14.82 8.33
CA SER A 293 -22.20 15.91 7.38
C SER A 293 -20.87 16.61 7.70
N THR A 294 -20.10 16.88 6.67
CA THR A 294 -18.85 17.66 6.76
C THR A 294 -19.11 19.05 7.32
N ASP A 295 -20.19 19.68 6.84
CA ASP A 295 -20.63 21.02 7.29
C ASP A 295 -20.91 21.02 8.79
N SER A 296 -21.52 19.95 9.32
CA SER A 296 -21.78 19.84 10.75
C SER A 296 -20.50 19.85 11.58
N VAL A 297 -19.48 19.09 11.16
CA VAL A 297 -18.20 19.03 11.89
C VAL A 297 -17.45 20.37 11.79
N ILE A 298 -17.45 21.00 10.62
CA ILE A 298 -16.90 22.36 10.44
C ILE A 298 -17.66 23.35 11.34
N GLU A 299 -18.96 23.23 11.43
CA GLU A 299 -19.79 24.08 12.28
C GLU A 299 -19.47 23.91 13.77
N TRP A 300 -19.18 22.70 14.25
CA TRP A 300 -18.77 22.47 15.65
C TRP A 300 -17.49 23.23 15.99
N PHE A 301 -16.49 23.18 15.10
CA PHE A 301 -15.25 23.95 15.27
C PHE A 301 -15.51 25.47 15.21
N THR A 302 -16.22 25.92 14.17
CA THR A 302 -16.41 27.35 13.95
C THR A 302 -17.28 27.99 15.03
N LYS A 303 -18.32 27.31 15.55
CA LYS A 303 -19.08 27.76 16.71
C LYS A 303 -18.23 27.87 17.98
N SER A 304 -17.33 26.91 18.21
CA SER A 304 -16.42 26.94 19.36
C SER A 304 -15.45 28.14 19.26
N ILE A 305 -14.89 28.40 18.09
CA ILE A 305 -14.01 29.51 17.80
C ILE A 305 -14.73 30.85 17.94
N THR A 306 -15.93 30.99 17.35
CA THR A 306 -16.73 32.22 17.42
C THR A 306 -17.06 32.57 18.88
N HIS A 307 -17.48 31.57 19.68
CA HIS A 307 -17.80 31.80 21.07
C HIS A 307 -16.60 32.29 21.91
N VAL A 308 -15.41 31.76 21.65
CA VAL A 308 -14.17 32.21 22.32
C VAL A 308 -13.81 33.64 21.88
N ASN A 309 -14.02 33.98 20.61
CA ASN A 309 -13.74 35.31 20.05
C ASN A 309 -14.69 36.40 20.51
N GLU A 310 -15.84 36.08 21.08
CA GLU A 310 -16.76 37.06 21.71
C GLU A 310 -16.13 37.72 22.95
N SER A 311 -15.06 37.14 23.49
CA SER A 311 -14.28 37.71 24.57
C SER A 311 -13.44 38.88 24.06
N SER A 312 -13.53 40.06 24.70
CA SER A 312 -12.81 41.27 24.36
C SER A 312 -11.26 41.13 24.38
N GLU A 313 -10.76 40.11 25.04
CA GLU A 313 -9.32 39.81 25.12
C GLU A 313 -8.73 39.40 23.75
N TYR A 314 -9.53 38.72 22.92
CA TYR A 314 -9.08 38.17 21.65
C TYR A 314 -9.45 38.97 20.40
N GLU A 315 -10.36 39.97 20.50
CA GLU A 315 -10.78 40.84 19.39
C GLU A 315 -9.60 41.55 18.68
N LYS A 316 -8.59 41.95 19.44
CA LYS A 316 -7.40 42.67 18.91
C LYS A 316 -6.44 41.75 18.14
N ILE A 317 -6.50 40.43 18.32
CA ILE A 317 -5.58 39.47 17.75
C ILE A 317 -6.05 38.99 16.39
N HIS A 318 -7.34 38.90 16.19
CA HIS A 318 -7.94 38.36 14.99
C HIS A 318 -8.66 39.44 14.20
N SER A 319 -7.91 40.11 13.30
CA SER A 319 -8.41 41.15 12.41
C SER A 319 -9.46 40.67 11.37
N SER A 320 -9.86 39.41 11.40
CA SER A 320 -10.82 38.82 10.48
C SER A 320 -11.90 38.05 11.24
N ASN A 321 -13.17 38.41 11.00
CA ASN A 321 -14.34 37.69 11.54
C ASN A 321 -14.76 36.50 10.65
N LYS A 322 -14.02 36.13 9.60
CA LYS A 322 -14.37 35.00 8.74
C LYS A 322 -14.01 33.68 9.45
N ALA A 323 -15.00 32.89 9.78
CA ALA A 323 -14.87 31.63 10.52
C ALA A 323 -13.85 30.65 9.90
N THR A 324 -13.76 30.60 8.55
CA THR A 324 -12.80 29.75 7.83
C THR A 324 -11.35 30.18 8.02
N ILE A 325 -11.09 31.49 8.09
CA ILE A 325 -9.74 32.04 8.36
C ILE A 325 -9.30 31.69 9.79
N LEU A 326 -10.22 31.83 10.75
CA LEU A 326 -9.95 31.50 12.14
C LEU A 326 -9.74 30.01 12.34
N LEU A 327 -10.49 29.18 11.61
CA LEU A 327 -10.29 27.72 11.63
C LEU A 327 -8.92 27.34 11.08
N SER A 328 -8.46 27.98 9.99
CA SER A 328 -7.10 27.76 9.45
C SER A 328 -6.00 28.20 10.43
N LYS A 329 -6.22 29.33 11.15
CA LYS A 329 -5.27 29.76 12.20
C LYS A 329 -5.24 28.77 13.36
N PHE A 330 -6.38 28.26 13.78
CA PHE A 330 -6.45 27.25 14.83
C PHE A 330 -5.68 25.98 14.44
N ALA A 331 -5.90 25.48 13.22
CA ALA A 331 -5.13 24.34 12.70
C ALA A 331 -3.62 24.62 12.71
N LYS A 332 -3.20 25.80 12.23
CA LYS A 332 -1.79 26.20 12.22
C LYS A 332 -1.17 26.19 13.62
N PHE A 333 -1.83 26.80 14.62
CA PHE A 333 -1.29 26.82 15.98
C PHE A 333 -1.23 25.43 16.60
N LEU A 334 -2.20 24.54 16.32
CA LEU A 334 -2.14 23.15 16.74
C LEU A 334 -0.94 22.39 16.16
N ALA A 335 -0.60 22.63 14.87
CA ALA A 335 0.53 22.01 14.21
C ALA A 335 1.89 22.50 14.78
N GLU A 336 1.94 23.76 15.24
CA GLU A 336 3.17 24.40 15.75
C GLU A 336 3.39 24.14 17.27
N VAL A 337 2.50 23.42 17.96
CA VAL A 337 2.64 23.04 19.37
C VAL A 337 3.95 22.25 19.55
N LYS A 338 4.81 22.72 20.45
CA LYS A 338 6.03 22.02 20.86
C LYS A 338 5.81 21.50 22.27
N VAL A 339 5.82 20.22 22.41
CA VAL A 339 5.87 19.51 23.69
C VAL A 339 7.23 18.87 23.76
N ASP A 340 7.86 18.83 24.92
CA ASP A 340 9.08 18.07 25.16
C ASP A 340 8.80 16.56 25.10
N ILE A 341 8.24 16.13 23.97
CA ILE A 341 8.38 14.73 23.55
C ILE A 341 9.84 14.66 23.11
N ASP A 342 10.65 13.85 23.80
CA ASP A 342 12.00 13.54 23.38
C ASP A 342 12.06 13.52 21.85
N GLU A 343 13.05 14.19 21.23
CA GLU A 343 13.17 14.34 19.76
C GLU A 343 13.11 13.00 18.99
N GLY A 344 12.91 11.90 19.70
CA GLY A 344 12.76 10.53 19.29
C GLY A 344 11.33 10.00 19.17
N GLY A 345 10.30 10.65 19.72
CA GLY A 345 8.94 10.12 19.75
C GLY A 345 8.34 9.90 18.37
N ILE A 346 7.84 8.69 18.14
CA ILE A 346 7.10 8.29 16.93
C ILE A 346 5.61 8.61 17.10
N ASN A 347 5.16 8.86 18.33
CA ASN A 347 3.77 9.21 18.60
C ASN A 347 3.43 10.56 17.96
N GLU A 348 2.55 10.52 16.96
CA GLU A 348 1.97 11.72 16.38
C GLU A 348 1.18 12.44 17.48
N LYS A 349 1.52 13.72 17.73
CA LYS A 349 0.80 14.55 18.70
C LYS A 349 -0.66 14.64 18.35
N SER A 350 -1.53 14.61 19.35
CA SER A 350 -2.97 14.79 19.15
C SER A 350 -3.31 16.16 18.57
N SER A 351 -2.54 17.19 18.89
CA SER A 351 -2.64 18.52 18.28
C SER A 351 -2.31 18.48 16.78
N ASP A 352 -1.25 17.80 16.35
CA ASP A 352 -0.92 17.60 14.93
C ASP A 352 -2.02 16.83 14.18
N LEU A 353 -2.52 15.74 14.77
CA LEU A 353 -3.60 14.94 14.19
C LEU A 353 -4.89 15.74 14.02
N LEU A 354 -5.21 16.57 15.02
CA LEU A 354 -6.37 17.46 14.97
C LEU A 354 -6.19 18.55 13.89
N SER A 355 -5.00 19.14 13.80
CA SER A 355 -4.64 20.08 12.74
C SER A 355 -4.83 19.46 11.36
N GLN A 356 -4.27 18.28 11.11
CA GLN A 356 -4.41 17.56 9.84
C GLN A 356 -5.87 17.23 9.48
N LEU A 357 -6.70 16.90 10.47
CA LEU A 357 -8.13 16.72 10.24
C LEU A 357 -8.78 18.02 9.76
N ILE A 358 -8.52 19.13 10.46
CA ILE A 358 -9.09 20.44 10.12
C ILE A 358 -8.64 20.86 8.70
N GLU A 359 -7.37 20.68 8.35
CA GLU A 359 -6.85 20.97 7.02
C GLU A 359 -7.56 20.16 5.91
N VAL A 360 -7.78 18.86 6.14
CA VAL A 360 -8.55 18.00 5.21
C VAL A 360 -10.00 18.49 5.08
N LEU A 361 -10.64 18.90 6.18
CA LEU A 361 -12.01 19.45 6.15
C LEU A 361 -12.07 20.78 5.42
N ILE A 362 -11.12 21.69 5.61
CA ILE A 362 -11.04 22.96 4.89
C ILE A 362 -10.83 22.72 3.40
N LYS A 363 -9.91 21.83 3.04
CA LYS A 363 -9.51 21.59 1.64
C LYS A 363 -10.56 20.84 0.83
N TYR A 364 -11.23 19.86 1.43
CA TYR A 364 -12.12 18.94 0.72
C TYR A 364 -13.57 18.95 1.22
N GLY A 365 -13.86 19.63 2.34
CA GLY A 365 -15.17 19.58 3.01
C GLY A 365 -16.35 20.03 2.16
N ASN A 366 -16.12 20.96 1.24
CA ASN A 366 -17.15 21.44 0.30
C ASN A 366 -17.26 20.58 -0.98
N THR A 367 -16.68 19.39 -0.99
CA THR A 367 -16.69 18.48 -2.14
C THR A 367 -17.38 17.16 -1.79
N THR A 368 -17.87 16.44 -2.80
CA THR A 368 -18.39 15.07 -2.65
C THR A 368 -17.27 14.03 -2.47
N ALA A 369 -15.99 14.47 -2.49
CA ALA A 369 -14.81 13.61 -2.43
C ALA A 369 -14.43 13.19 -1.01
N ILE A 370 -15.17 13.62 0.02
CA ILE A 370 -14.91 13.27 1.42
C ILE A 370 -16.14 12.64 2.06
N SER A 371 -15.96 11.67 2.92
CA SER A 371 -17.00 11.02 3.71
C SER A 371 -16.58 10.94 5.17
N LEU A 372 -17.46 11.39 6.06
CA LEU A 372 -17.30 11.26 7.51
C LEU A 372 -18.28 10.23 8.04
N ILE A 373 -17.76 9.23 8.74
CA ILE A 373 -18.56 8.15 9.29
C ILE A 373 -18.23 7.99 10.76
N TYR A 374 -19.24 8.07 11.59
CA TYR A 374 -19.20 7.69 12.98
C TYR A 374 -19.45 6.18 13.10
N ASP A 375 -18.60 5.47 13.82
CA ASP A 375 -18.70 4.03 14.09
C ASP A 375 -18.59 3.79 15.60
N VAL A 376 -19.63 3.17 16.17
CA VAL A 376 -19.74 2.91 17.61
C VAL A 376 -18.77 1.83 18.09
N ASN A 377 -18.30 0.95 17.22
CA ASN A 377 -17.44 -0.18 17.57
C ASN A 377 -16.00 0.21 17.94
N PHE A 378 -15.65 1.50 17.84
CA PHE A 378 -14.31 2.00 18.15
C PHE A 378 -14.27 2.83 19.43
N GLY A 379 -13.44 2.42 20.39
CA GLY A 379 -13.26 3.13 21.66
C GLY A 379 -14.48 3.02 22.59
N LYS A 380 -14.56 3.91 23.59
CA LYS A 380 -15.65 3.86 24.59
C LYS A 380 -16.95 4.47 24.09
N LYS A 381 -16.88 5.48 23.22
CA LYS A 381 -18.02 6.25 22.72
C LYS A 381 -18.04 6.33 21.19
N GLY A 382 -17.39 5.41 20.48
CA GLY A 382 -17.27 5.44 19.03
C GLY A 382 -16.21 6.41 18.52
N ARG A 383 -16.10 6.51 17.18
CA ARG A 383 -15.09 7.33 16.49
C ARG A 383 -15.64 7.84 15.17
N ILE A 384 -15.43 9.11 14.87
CA ILE A 384 -15.61 9.65 13.52
C ILE A 384 -14.35 9.40 12.71
N THR A 385 -14.51 8.83 11.53
CA THR A 385 -13.42 8.66 10.55
C THR A 385 -13.74 9.49 9.31
N SER A 386 -12.84 10.42 8.98
CA SER A 386 -12.84 11.16 7.72
C SER A 386 -12.06 10.34 6.68
N SER A 387 -12.67 10.08 5.54
CA SER A 387 -12.09 9.30 4.45
C SER A 387 -12.17 10.07 3.13
N LEU A 388 -11.01 10.29 2.50
CA LEU A 388 -10.96 10.82 1.16
C LEU A 388 -11.36 9.73 0.17
N LEU A 389 -12.33 10.02 -0.71
CA LEU A 389 -12.87 9.07 -1.70
C LEU A 389 -12.10 9.15 -3.04
N ASP A 390 -11.35 10.23 -3.26
CA ASP A 390 -10.64 10.52 -4.50
C ASP A 390 -9.12 10.60 -4.30
N ALA A 391 -8.43 9.53 -4.65
CA ALA A 391 -6.97 9.51 -4.63
C ALA A 391 -6.35 10.51 -5.63
N GLY A 392 -7.06 10.81 -6.72
CA GLY A 392 -6.57 11.69 -7.78
C GLY A 392 -6.38 13.14 -7.33
N LEU A 393 -7.11 13.59 -6.30
CA LEU A 393 -6.93 14.93 -5.72
C LEU A 393 -5.55 15.12 -5.07
N VAL A 394 -4.95 14.02 -4.59
CA VAL A 394 -3.62 14.02 -3.95
C VAL A 394 -2.54 13.57 -4.92
N ALA A 395 -2.78 12.49 -5.65
CA ALA A 395 -1.78 11.91 -6.56
C ALA A 395 -1.62 12.70 -7.86
N GLY A 396 -2.69 13.28 -8.40
CA GLY A 396 -2.66 14.04 -9.66
C GLY A 396 -1.64 15.18 -9.65
N PRO A 397 -1.64 16.07 -8.64
CA PRO A 397 -0.62 17.12 -8.53
C PRO A 397 0.82 16.58 -8.45
N VAL A 398 1.04 15.43 -7.78
CA VAL A 398 2.37 14.79 -7.73
C VAL A 398 2.80 14.35 -9.12
N PHE A 399 1.94 13.64 -9.86
CA PHE A 399 2.26 13.22 -11.23
C PHE A 399 2.46 14.38 -12.21
N ALA A 400 1.80 15.50 -11.96
CA ALA A 400 2.00 16.72 -12.75
C ALA A 400 3.31 17.46 -12.38
N GLY A 401 3.81 17.29 -11.15
CA GLY A 401 4.99 17.99 -10.65
C GLY A 401 6.31 17.26 -10.86
N VAL A 402 6.30 15.94 -11.04
CA VAL A 402 7.53 15.15 -11.24
C VAL A 402 8.04 15.26 -12.68
N PHE A 403 9.34 15.04 -12.86
CA PHE A 403 9.96 15.04 -14.21
C PHE A 403 9.38 13.97 -15.11
N GLY A 404 9.13 12.78 -14.60
CA GLY A 404 8.52 11.67 -15.32
C GLY A 404 8.08 10.54 -14.38
N ALA A 405 7.16 9.70 -14.86
CA ALA A 405 6.60 8.63 -14.04
C ALA A 405 6.39 7.34 -14.85
N ILE A 406 6.74 6.20 -14.26
CA ILE A 406 6.40 4.86 -14.72
C ILE A 406 5.57 4.19 -13.63
N LEU A 407 4.35 3.78 -13.96
CA LEU A 407 3.48 3.00 -13.09
C LEU A 407 3.36 1.59 -13.67
N MET A 408 3.76 0.58 -12.90
CA MET A 408 3.79 -0.79 -13.37
C MET A 408 3.14 -1.77 -12.40
N SER A 409 2.46 -2.78 -12.93
CA SER A 409 1.98 -3.93 -12.16
C SER A 409 1.56 -5.07 -13.08
N GLY A 410 1.56 -6.30 -12.55
CA GLY A 410 0.97 -7.46 -13.23
C GLY A 410 -0.57 -7.42 -13.32
N THR A 411 -1.19 -6.59 -12.49
CA THR A 411 -2.66 -6.46 -12.39
C THR A 411 -3.16 -5.04 -12.69
N LEU A 412 -2.35 -4.21 -13.39
CA LEU A 412 -2.73 -2.85 -13.80
C LEU A 412 -3.60 -2.88 -15.07
N ASN A 413 -4.68 -3.63 -15.02
CA ASN A 413 -5.60 -3.78 -16.15
C ASN A 413 -7.04 -3.40 -15.77
N PRO A 414 -7.68 -2.47 -16.50
CA PRO A 414 -7.13 -1.69 -17.61
C PRO A 414 -6.33 -0.48 -17.10
N PRO A 415 -5.23 -0.08 -17.74
CA PRO A 415 -4.39 1.02 -17.27
C PRO A 415 -5.12 2.37 -17.18
N ASN A 416 -6.06 2.64 -18.09
CA ASN A 416 -6.85 3.88 -18.08
C ASN A 416 -7.67 4.06 -16.79
N MET A 417 -8.20 2.98 -16.21
CA MET A 417 -8.91 3.04 -14.93
C MET A 417 -8.01 3.61 -13.82
N TYR A 418 -6.75 3.18 -13.79
CA TYR A 418 -5.78 3.66 -12.79
C TYR A 418 -5.34 5.09 -13.06
N ALA A 419 -5.23 5.49 -14.33
CA ALA A 419 -5.02 6.88 -14.69
C ALA A 419 -6.17 7.77 -14.17
N ASP A 420 -7.42 7.34 -14.38
CA ASP A 420 -8.62 8.01 -13.89
C ASP A 420 -8.61 8.14 -12.34
N LEU A 421 -8.39 7.02 -11.64
CA LEU A 421 -8.38 6.97 -10.16
C LEU A 421 -7.24 7.79 -9.54
N LEU A 422 -6.13 7.96 -10.25
CA LEU A 422 -4.96 8.73 -9.81
C LEU A 422 -4.94 10.16 -10.31
N GLY A 423 -5.96 10.58 -11.08
CA GLY A 423 -6.07 11.94 -11.60
C GLY A 423 -5.02 12.28 -12.67
N ILE A 424 -4.49 11.28 -13.38
CA ILE A 424 -3.51 11.45 -14.45
C ILE A 424 -4.26 11.78 -15.75
N LYS A 425 -4.25 13.05 -16.15
CA LYS A 425 -5.04 13.55 -17.29
C LYS A 425 -4.52 13.09 -18.65
N ASN A 426 -3.20 12.94 -18.79
CA ASN A 426 -2.54 12.49 -20.02
C ASN A 426 -1.53 11.40 -19.67
N SER A 427 -1.65 10.25 -20.29
CA SER A 427 -0.76 9.11 -20.03
C SER A 427 -0.56 8.26 -21.27
N ASN A 428 0.64 7.73 -21.45
CA ASN A 428 0.89 6.62 -22.34
C ASN A 428 0.61 5.30 -21.63
N GLN A 429 0.12 4.32 -22.38
CA GLN A 429 -0.31 3.04 -21.81
C GLN A 429 0.23 1.88 -22.64
N SER A 430 0.64 0.81 -21.96
CA SER A 430 1.00 -0.45 -22.62
C SER A 430 0.47 -1.66 -21.84
N ILE A 431 0.12 -2.69 -22.60
CA ILE A 431 -0.29 -4.00 -22.05
C ILE A 431 0.59 -5.06 -22.69
N HIS A 432 1.40 -5.72 -21.88
CA HIS A 432 2.31 -6.75 -22.34
C HIS A 432 1.71 -8.14 -22.14
N LYS A 433 2.01 -9.03 -23.08
CA LYS A 433 1.60 -10.44 -22.97
C LYS A 433 2.43 -11.15 -21.91
N SER A 434 1.83 -12.16 -21.30
CA SER A 434 2.58 -13.05 -20.41
C SER A 434 3.65 -13.81 -21.23
N PRO A 435 4.89 -13.88 -20.74
CA PRO A 435 5.91 -14.73 -21.37
C PRO A 435 5.62 -16.21 -21.17
N PHE A 436 4.70 -16.54 -20.25
CA PHE A 436 4.33 -17.94 -19.98
C PHE A 436 3.23 -18.41 -20.90
N GLU A 437 3.43 -19.57 -21.48
CA GLU A 437 2.46 -20.20 -22.38
C GLU A 437 1.21 -20.66 -21.61
N ASP A 438 0.03 -20.44 -22.19
CA ASP A 438 -1.27 -20.75 -21.56
C ASP A 438 -1.38 -22.21 -21.11
N PHE A 439 -0.75 -23.16 -21.83
CA PHE A 439 -0.80 -24.57 -21.47
C PHE A 439 0.00 -24.93 -20.22
N LYS A 440 1.00 -24.11 -19.83
CA LYS A 440 1.76 -24.28 -18.60
C LYS A 440 0.97 -23.81 -17.37
N ARG A 441 -0.04 -22.97 -17.58
CA ARG A 441 -0.90 -22.42 -16.53
C ARG A 441 -2.37 -22.42 -16.94
N PRO A 442 -2.97 -23.58 -17.20
CA PRO A 442 -4.39 -23.63 -17.54
C PRO A 442 -5.25 -23.15 -16.38
N ILE A 443 -6.33 -22.42 -16.71
CA ILE A 443 -7.32 -21.95 -15.76
C ILE A 443 -8.57 -22.82 -15.93
N LEU A 444 -9.04 -23.39 -14.82
CA LEU A 444 -10.25 -24.21 -14.74
C LEU A 444 -11.30 -23.51 -13.90
N VAL A 445 -12.52 -23.36 -14.40
CA VAL A 445 -13.62 -22.73 -13.68
C VAL A 445 -14.73 -23.76 -13.42
N ALA A 446 -15.13 -23.90 -12.16
CA ALA A 446 -16.30 -24.72 -11.80
C ALA A 446 -17.57 -23.89 -11.96
N THR A 447 -18.52 -24.45 -12.74
CA THR A 447 -19.78 -23.75 -13.09
C THR A 447 -20.96 -24.09 -12.18
N ASP A 448 -20.83 -25.08 -11.31
CA ASP A 448 -21.88 -25.58 -10.41
C ASP A 448 -21.79 -25.10 -8.97
N VAL A 449 -20.79 -24.23 -8.68
CA VAL A 449 -20.55 -23.63 -7.34
C VAL A 449 -20.47 -22.12 -7.38
N SER A 450 -20.83 -21.47 -6.28
CA SER A 450 -20.67 -20.02 -6.09
C SER A 450 -20.64 -19.66 -4.61
N THR A 451 -19.85 -18.63 -4.26
CA THR A 451 -19.83 -18.08 -2.89
C THR A 451 -20.73 -16.84 -2.71
N LYS A 452 -21.59 -16.54 -3.71
CA LYS A 452 -22.62 -15.50 -3.59
C LYS A 452 -23.49 -15.78 -2.35
N LEU A 453 -23.87 -14.75 -1.61
CA LEU A 453 -24.63 -14.88 -0.35
C LEU A 453 -25.88 -15.76 -0.52
N SER A 454 -26.65 -15.57 -1.60
CA SER A 454 -27.84 -16.37 -1.93
C SER A 454 -27.54 -17.83 -2.27
N SER A 455 -26.29 -18.20 -2.52
CA SER A 455 -25.85 -19.57 -2.83
C SER A 455 -25.18 -20.26 -1.63
N ARG A 456 -25.02 -19.58 -0.51
CA ARG A 456 -24.37 -20.13 0.69
C ARG A 456 -25.33 -21.05 1.44
N ASN A 457 -25.15 -22.33 1.23
CA ASN A 457 -25.88 -23.39 1.90
C ASN A 457 -25.02 -24.66 1.95
N ARG A 458 -25.42 -25.61 2.82
CA ARG A 458 -24.68 -26.86 3.04
C ARG A 458 -24.40 -27.65 1.76
N VAL A 459 -25.34 -27.67 0.81
CA VAL A 459 -25.18 -28.40 -0.46
C VAL A 459 -24.06 -27.79 -1.30
N ASN A 460 -24.04 -26.47 -1.41
CA ASN A 460 -23.00 -25.76 -2.15
C ASN A 460 -21.63 -25.89 -1.46
N THR A 461 -21.57 -25.81 -0.12
CA THR A 461 -20.34 -26.06 0.65
C THR A 461 -19.79 -27.45 0.38
N GLN A 462 -20.64 -28.49 0.42
CA GLN A 462 -20.24 -29.85 0.08
C GLN A 462 -19.77 -30.03 -1.38
N LYS A 463 -20.37 -29.32 -2.34
CA LYS A 463 -19.86 -29.31 -3.72
C LYS A 463 -18.45 -28.69 -3.80
N ILE A 464 -18.22 -27.57 -3.15
CA ILE A 464 -16.90 -26.91 -3.10
C ILE A 464 -15.87 -27.88 -2.49
N GLN A 465 -16.19 -28.50 -1.34
CA GLN A 465 -15.34 -29.49 -0.69
C GLN A 465 -15.01 -30.69 -1.61
N LYS A 466 -16.00 -31.19 -2.35
CA LYS A 466 -15.79 -32.25 -3.33
C LYS A 466 -14.86 -31.84 -4.47
N HIS A 467 -14.97 -30.60 -4.95
CA HIS A 467 -14.02 -30.04 -5.93
C HIS A 467 -12.61 -30.00 -5.38
N ILE A 468 -12.41 -29.44 -4.17
CA ILE A 468 -11.10 -29.36 -3.50
C ILE A 468 -10.50 -30.76 -3.35
N TYR A 469 -11.30 -31.71 -2.85
CA TYR A 469 -10.88 -33.10 -2.70
C TYR A 469 -10.43 -33.71 -4.03
N SER A 470 -11.28 -33.64 -5.05
CA SER A 470 -11.04 -34.28 -6.36
C SER A 470 -9.81 -33.69 -7.07
N ILE A 471 -9.61 -32.36 -6.98
CA ILE A 471 -8.45 -31.68 -7.53
C ILE A 471 -7.19 -32.10 -6.77
N THR A 472 -7.23 -32.03 -5.44
CA THR A 472 -6.07 -32.28 -4.59
C THR A 472 -5.60 -33.74 -4.69
N GLN A 473 -6.54 -34.70 -4.80
CA GLN A 473 -6.20 -36.12 -5.02
C GLN A 473 -5.46 -36.36 -6.34
N ASN A 474 -5.69 -35.56 -7.35
CA ASN A 474 -5.09 -35.70 -8.68
C ASN A 474 -3.94 -34.73 -8.94
N THR A 475 -3.54 -33.93 -7.92
CA THR A 475 -2.35 -33.07 -7.98
C THR A 475 -1.15 -33.81 -7.37
N PRO A 476 0.01 -33.90 -8.03
CA PRO A 476 1.15 -34.65 -7.48
C PRO A 476 1.81 -33.97 -6.28
N GLY A 477 2.02 -32.66 -6.29
CA GLY A 477 2.71 -31.89 -5.26
C GLY A 477 1.80 -31.03 -4.38
N ASN A 478 2.30 -29.88 -3.91
CA ASN A 478 1.61 -29.02 -2.97
C ASN A 478 0.45 -28.24 -3.60
N VAL A 479 -0.59 -28.01 -2.81
CA VAL A 479 -1.83 -27.31 -3.23
C VAL A 479 -2.07 -26.12 -2.29
N ALA A 480 -2.27 -24.94 -2.86
CA ALA A 480 -2.73 -23.76 -2.15
C ALA A 480 -4.25 -23.58 -2.35
N VAL A 481 -4.96 -23.20 -1.30
CA VAL A 481 -6.38 -22.88 -1.30
C VAL A 481 -6.57 -21.47 -0.74
N PHE A 482 -7.12 -20.56 -1.54
CA PHE A 482 -7.42 -19.20 -1.10
C PHE A 482 -8.93 -18.94 -1.08
N ALA A 483 -9.41 -18.31 -0.01
CA ALA A 483 -10.82 -17.99 0.20
C ALA A 483 -11.01 -16.49 0.54
N PRO A 484 -12.25 -15.94 0.40
CA PRO A 484 -12.51 -14.51 0.66
C PRO A 484 -12.38 -14.09 2.11
N SER A 485 -12.44 -15.01 3.07
CA SER A 485 -12.33 -14.72 4.51
C SER A 485 -11.94 -15.97 5.29
N TYR A 486 -11.37 -15.80 6.47
CA TYR A 486 -11.06 -16.92 7.38
C TYR A 486 -12.27 -17.77 7.70
N LYS A 487 -13.46 -17.17 7.94
CA LYS A 487 -14.71 -17.91 8.18
C LYS A 487 -15.03 -18.86 7.03
N LEU A 488 -14.97 -18.40 5.79
CA LEU A 488 -15.23 -19.24 4.61
C LEU A 488 -14.11 -20.26 4.38
N LEU A 489 -12.86 -19.88 4.64
CA LEU A 489 -11.73 -20.81 4.56
C LEU A 489 -11.94 -22.01 5.49
N THR A 490 -12.25 -21.74 6.76
CA THR A 490 -12.56 -22.78 7.75
C THR A 490 -13.75 -23.63 7.30
N GLU A 491 -14.87 -23.02 6.92
CA GLU A 491 -16.06 -23.74 6.44
C GLU A 491 -15.76 -24.72 5.29
N PHE A 492 -14.86 -24.34 4.38
CA PHE A 492 -14.55 -25.20 3.23
C PHE A 492 -13.44 -26.22 3.52
N THR A 493 -12.65 -26.05 4.58
CA THR A 493 -11.45 -26.88 4.82
C THR A 493 -11.49 -27.65 6.12
N GLU A 494 -12.32 -27.27 7.12
CA GLU A 494 -12.30 -27.86 8.47
C GLU A 494 -12.53 -29.39 8.42
N ASP A 495 -13.61 -29.82 7.83
CA ASP A 495 -14.00 -31.25 7.73
C ASP A 495 -13.31 -31.99 6.54
N LEU A 496 -12.42 -31.29 5.83
CA LEU A 496 -11.79 -31.85 4.64
C LEU A 496 -10.63 -32.78 5.03
N PHE A 497 -10.83 -34.07 4.90
CA PHE A 497 -9.79 -35.07 5.01
C PHE A 497 -9.31 -35.51 3.62
N ILE A 498 -8.01 -35.40 3.36
CA ILE A 498 -7.40 -35.86 2.10
C ILE A 498 -6.32 -36.89 2.43
N PRO A 499 -6.50 -38.16 2.04
CA PRO A 499 -5.53 -39.21 2.31
C PRO A 499 -4.14 -38.85 1.77
N ASN A 500 -3.12 -39.24 2.51
CA ASN A 500 -1.69 -39.05 2.17
C ASN A 500 -1.23 -37.60 1.99
N ARG A 501 -1.95 -36.61 2.57
CA ARG A 501 -1.57 -35.20 2.59
C ARG A 501 -1.56 -34.61 4.00
N ARG A 502 -0.67 -33.64 4.21
CA ARG A 502 -0.71 -32.80 5.42
C ARG A 502 -1.58 -31.57 5.11
N LYS A 503 -2.45 -31.19 6.04
CA LYS A 503 -3.29 -30.00 5.94
C LYS A 503 -2.75 -28.94 6.90
N LEU A 504 -2.51 -27.72 6.38
CA LEU A 504 -2.09 -26.54 7.15
C LEU A 504 -2.96 -25.35 6.77
N ILE A 505 -3.75 -24.83 7.69
CA ILE A 505 -4.69 -23.73 7.42
C ILE A 505 -4.22 -22.51 8.21
N GLU A 506 -4.10 -21.36 7.53
CA GLU A 506 -3.74 -20.06 8.11
C GLU A 506 -4.81 -19.62 9.12
N ASP A 507 -4.37 -19.22 10.30
CA ASP A 507 -5.18 -18.52 11.28
C ASP A 507 -4.82 -17.03 11.32
N ARG A 508 -5.71 -16.23 11.92
CA ARG A 508 -5.50 -14.78 12.10
C ARG A 508 -4.25 -14.46 12.91
N ASP A 509 -3.96 -15.33 13.89
CA ASP A 509 -2.87 -15.16 14.85
C ASP A 509 -1.50 -15.62 14.33
N TRP A 510 -1.42 -16.12 13.10
CA TRP A 510 -0.14 -16.52 12.52
C TRP A 510 0.87 -15.36 12.52
N SER A 511 2.07 -15.65 13.00
CA SER A 511 3.21 -14.73 13.00
C SER A 511 3.96 -14.75 11.66
N LYS A 512 4.97 -13.88 11.50
CA LYS A 512 5.92 -13.96 10.37
C LYS A 512 6.70 -15.26 10.40
N GLN A 513 7.00 -15.79 11.60
CA GLN A 513 7.73 -17.06 11.76
C GLN A 513 6.92 -18.25 11.25
N ASP A 514 5.60 -18.30 11.54
CA ASP A 514 4.72 -19.37 11.04
C ASP A 514 4.70 -19.45 9.51
N VAL A 515 4.74 -18.30 8.86
CA VAL A 515 4.82 -18.20 7.39
C VAL A 515 6.16 -18.74 6.88
N THR A 516 7.27 -18.39 7.55
CA THR A 516 8.61 -18.91 7.21
C THR A 516 8.67 -20.42 7.38
N ASP A 517 8.13 -20.93 8.49
CA ASP A 517 8.06 -22.36 8.76
C ASP A 517 7.21 -23.12 7.75
N LEU A 518 6.11 -22.51 7.27
CA LEU A 518 5.33 -23.08 6.19
C LEU A 518 6.16 -23.24 4.92
N LEU A 519 6.92 -22.19 4.53
CA LEU A 519 7.78 -22.27 3.33
C LEU A 519 8.84 -23.37 3.43
N VAL A 520 9.47 -23.53 4.59
CA VAL A 520 10.42 -24.63 4.85
C VAL A 520 9.70 -25.98 4.67
N LYS A 521 8.53 -26.15 5.29
CA LYS A 521 7.73 -27.39 5.17
C LYS A 521 7.30 -27.69 3.74
N LEU A 522 6.92 -26.66 2.96
CA LEU A 522 6.53 -26.81 1.54
C LEU A 522 7.73 -27.26 0.68
N ASN A 523 8.90 -26.66 0.89
CA ASN A 523 10.13 -27.05 0.21
C ASN A 523 10.57 -28.47 0.57
N GLU A 524 10.43 -28.86 1.83
CA GLU A 524 10.71 -30.24 2.25
C GLU A 524 9.73 -31.24 1.65
N ALA A 525 8.42 -30.88 1.57
CA ALA A 525 7.39 -31.74 0.99
C ALA A 525 7.60 -32.01 -0.51
N LYS A 526 8.34 -31.15 -1.21
CA LYS A 526 8.74 -31.34 -2.60
C LYS A 526 9.76 -32.47 -2.78
N LYS A 527 10.55 -32.81 -1.74
CA LYS A 527 11.55 -33.86 -1.82
C LYS A 527 10.91 -35.25 -1.89
N SER A 528 11.48 -36.14 -2.67
CA SER A 528 11.00 -37.52 -2.85
C SER A 528 10.74 -38.24 -1.52
N GLY A 529 9.63 -38.96 -1.42
CA GLY A 529 9.24 -39.74 -0.24
C GLY A 529 8.50 -39.00 0.85
N ARG A 530 8.26 -37.68 0.73
CA ARG A 530 7.48 -36.91 1.71
C ARG A 530 6.02 -36.71 1.26
N LYS A 531 5.10 -36.55 2.24
CA LYS A 531 3.69 -36.28 1.96
C LYS A 531 3.51 -34.84 1.49
N PRO A 532 2.89 -34.61 0.32
CA PRO A 532 2.56 -33.25 -0.13
C PRO A 532 1.63 -32.52 0.84
N ILE A 533 1.65 -31.19 0.78
CA ILE A 533 0.89 -30.32 1.68
C ILE A 533 -0.26 -29.69 0.89
N ILE A 534 -1.46 -29.65 1.52
CA ILE A 534 -2.50 -28.69 1.18
C ILE A 534 -2.50 -27.60 2.24
N PHE A 535 -2.36 -26.34 1.84
CA PHE A 535 -2.48 -25.23 2.77
C PHE A 535 -3.54 -24.24 2.32
N GLY A 536 -4.12 -23.56 3.28
CA GLY A 536 -5.17 -22.57 3.04
C GLY A 536 -4.80 -21.21 3.59
N GLY A 537 -5.22 -20.13 2.87
CA GLY A 537 -5.10 -18.74 3.28
C GLY A 537 -6.24 -17.89 2.73
N VAL A 538 -6.22 -16.60 3.02
CA VAL A 538 -7.23 -15.66 2.55
C VAL A 538 -6.68 -14.77 1.45
N PHE A 539 -7.56 -14.31 0.53
CA PHE A 539 -7.20 -13.30 -0.46
C PHE A 539 -6.76 -12.00 0.23
N GLY A 540 -5.73 -11.34 -0.32
CA GLY A 540 -5.14 -10.16 0.32
C GLY A 540 -4.38 -10.43 1.61
N GLY A 541 -4.35 -11.69 2.07
CA GLY A 541 -3.60 -12.13 3.25
C GLY A 541 -2.14 -12.44 2.96
N ARG A 542 -1.38 -12.75 4.01
CA ARG A 542 0.08 -12.98 3.94
C ARG A 542 0.46 -14.07 2.96
N LEU A 543 -0.30 -15.17 2.93
CA LEU A 543 -0.01 -16.31 2.06
C LEU A 543 -0.40 -16.07 0.58
N SER A 544 -1.38 -15.22 0.32
CA SER A 544 -1.80 -14.87 -1.05
C SER A 544 -0.99 -13.72 -1.64
N GLU A 545 -0.35 -12.89 -0.79
CA GLU A 545 0.43 -11.73 -1.21
C GLU A 545 1.82 -11.68 -0.55
N GLY A 546 2.85 -11.35 -1.32
CA GLY A 546 4.19 -11.09 -0.81
C GLY A 546 5.09 -12.30 -0.59
N ILE A 547 4.59 -13.53 -0.70
CA ILE A 547 5.41 -14.74 -0.61
C ILE A 547 5.81 -15.20 -2.01
N ASP A 548 7.04 -15.63 -2.14
CA ASP A 548 7.56 -16.27 -3.35
C ASP A 548 7.47 -17.79 -3.22
N TYR A 549 6.65 -18.41 -4.07
CA TYR A 549 6.54 -19.87 -4.19
C TYR A 549 7.27 -20.38 -5.44
N SER A 550 8.37 -19.74 -5.82
CA SER A 550 9.16 -20.09 -7.01
C SER A 550 9.75 -21.50 -6.94
N GLY A 551 10.24 -21.98 -8.09
CA GLY A 551 10.90 -23.27 -8.20
C GLY A 551 9.96 -24.47 -8.11
N GLY A 552 8.71 -24.33 -8.54
CA GLY A 552 7.74 -25.42 -8.56
C GLY A 552 7.32 -25.91 -7.18
N ILE A 553 7.28 -25.01 -6.18
CA ILE A 553 6.80 -25.34 -4.82
C ILE A 553 5.30 -25.65 -4.82
N LEU A 554 4.53 -25.02 -5.72
CA LEU A 554 3.08 -25.21 -5.87
C LEU A 554 2.74 -25.79 -7.22
N ASP A 555 2.02 -26.89 -7.23
CA ASP A 555 1.47 -27.52 -8.44
C ASP A 555 0.06 -27.01 -8.76
N THR A 556 -0.74 -26.68 -7.75
CA THR A 556 -2.11 -26.21 -7.94
C THR A 556 -2.44 -25.06 -6.99
N VAL A 557 -3.13 -24.05 -7.52
CA VAL A 557 -3.77 -22.98 -6.75
C VAL A 557 -5.28 -23.03 -6.96
N ILE A 558 -6.02 -23.14 -5.87
CA ILE A 558 -7.48 -23.14 -5.84
C ILE A 558 -7.95 -21.82 -5.25
N CYS A 559 -8.64 -21.02 -6.05
CA CYS A 559 -9.26 -19.75 -5.63
C CYS A 559 -10.76 -19.99 -5.43
N ILE A 560 -11.24 -19.90 -4.20
CA ILE A 560 -12.65 -20.13 -3.86
C ILE A 560 -13.36 -18.78 -3.78
N GLY A 561 -14.33 -18.56 -4.65
CA GLY A 561 -15.16 -17.37 -4.60
C GLY A 561 -14.51 -16.11 -5.12
N ILE A 562 -15.20 -14.98 -4.91
CA ILE A 562 -14.78 -13.65 -5.29
C ILE A 562 -14.92 -12.75 -4.05
N GLN A 563 -13.83 -12.10 -3.66
CA GLN A 563 -13.78 -11.20 -2.50
C GLN A 563 -14.25 -9.80 -2.90
N ASN A 564 -15.56 -9.58 -2.96
CA ASN A 564 -16.08 -8.21 -3.11
C ASN A 564 -15.90 -7.42 -1.80
N PRO A 565 -15.73 -6.10 -1.88
CA PRO A 565 -15.72 -5.23 -0.70
C PRO A 565 -16.99 -5.43 0.16
N VAL A 566 -16.81 -5.35 1.49
CA VAL A 566 -17.93 -5.47 2.43
C VAL A 566 -18.85 -4.26 2.29
N PRO A 567 -20.17 -4.45 2.15
CA PRO A 567 -21.10 -3.33 2.07
C PRO A 567 -21.21 -2.62 3.42
N ASN A 568 -20.52 -1.50 3.59
CA ASN A 568 -20.62 -0.57 4.71
C ASN A 568 -20.89 0.85 4.19
N LEU A 569 -21.06 1.82 5.07
CA LEU A 569 -21.33 3.21 4.66
C LEU A 569 -20.19 3.81 3.82
N LEU A 570 -18.93 3.50 4.17
CA LEU A 570 -17.78 3.99 3.39
C LEU A 570 -17.79 3.44 1.96
N GLN A 571 -18.06 2.15 1.78
CA GLN A 571 -18.13 1.53 0.45
C GLN A 571 -19.31 2.08 -0.37
N LYS A 572 -20.44 2.38 0.29
CA LYS A 572 -21.58 3.05 -0.37
C LYS A 572 -21.22 4.46 -0.82
N SER A 573 -20.59 5.26 0.06
CA SER A 573 -20.12 6.62 -0.26
C SER A 573 -19.11 6.60 -1.41
N TYR A 574 -18.12 5.69 -1.35
CA TYR A 574 -17.13 5.51 -2.42
C TYR A 574 -17.79 5.14 -3.75
N GLY A 575 -18.72 4.20 -3.73
CA GLY A 575 -19.45 3.79 -4.92
C GLY A 575 -20.26 4.95 -5.52
N SER A 576 -20.93 5.73 -4.70
CA SER A 576 -21.68 6.91 -5.15
C SER A 576 -20.78 7.96 -5.79
N TYR A 577 -19.63 8.23 -5.16
CA TYR A 577 -18.61 9.13 -5.68
C TYR A 577 -18.07 8.68 -7.05
N ILE A 578 -17.68 7.39 -7.18
CA ILE A 578 -17.19 6.83 -8.45
C ILE A 578 -18.25 6.91 -9.55
N LYS A 579 -19.52 6.65 -9.20
CA LYS A 579 -20.65 6.77 -10.13
C LYS A 579 -20.83 8.20 -10.62
N GLU A 580 -20.76 9.18 -9.74
CA GLU A 580 -20.87 10.60 -10.05
C GLU A 580 -19.72 11.05 -10.95
N LYS A 581 -18.47 10.72 -10.59
CA LYS A 581 -17.27 11.20 -11.29
C LYS A 581 -17.00 10.48 -12.61
N PHE A 582 -17.19 9.17 -12.68
CA PHE A 582 -16.78 8.33 -13.82
C PHE A 582 -17.96 7.69 -14.56
N GLY A 583 -19.19 7.93 -14.12
CA GLY A 583 -20.41 7.45 -14.75
C GLY A 583 -20.83 6.04 -14.33
N GLN A 584 -22.10 5.71 -14.59
CA GLN A 584 -22.74 4.45 -14.21
C GLN A 584 -22.07 3.23 -14.82
N SER A 585 -21.52 3.32 -16.05
CA SER A 585 -20.87 2.22 -16.75
C SER A 585 -19.58 1.75 -16.04
N ASN A 586 -18.83 2.67 -15.44
CA ASN A 586 -17.55 2.40 -14.80
C ASN A 586 -17.68 2.10 -13.30
N PHE A 587 -18.80 2.52 -12.68
CA PHE A 587 -19.03 2.41 -11.25
C PHE A 587 -18.72 1.02 -10.69
N TRP A 588 -19.38 -0.01 -11.24
CA TRP A 588 -19.24 -1.35 -10.68
C TRP A 588 -17.83 -1.92 -10.89
N ARG A 589 -17.23 -1.64 -12.04
CA ARG A 589 -15.87 -2.08 -12.34
C ARG A 589 -14.84 -1.44 -11.43
N TYR A 590 -14.89 -0.12 -11.27
CA TYR A 590 -13.90 0.64 -10.50
C TYR A 590 -14.01 0.39 -9.00
N ALA A 591 -15.24 0.34 -8.47
CA ALA A 591 -15.47 0.23 -7.04
C ALA A 591 -15.52 -1.20 -6.49
N ASN A 592 -15.82 -2.21 -7.34
CA ASN A 592 -16.11 -3.56 -6.87
C ASN A 592 -15.40 -4.66 -7.64
N SER A 593 -15.70 -4.85 -8.94
CA SER A 593 -15.28 -6.08 -9.63
C SER A 593 -13.79 -6.10 -9.97
N GLN A 594 -13.18 -4.98 -10.37
CA GLN A 594 -11.74 -4.97 -10.66
C GLN A 594 -10.89 -5.20 -9.41
N PRO A 595 -11.10 -4.52 -8.26
CA PRO A 595 -10.40 -4.85 -7.02
C PRO A 595 -10.54 -6.32 -6.62
N ALA A 596 -11.76 -6.88 -6.70
CA ALA A 596 -12.01 -8.28 -6.35
C ALA A 596 -11.29 -9.27 -7.28
N VAL A 597 -11.22 -8.99 -8.58
CA VAL A 597 -10.50 -9.86 -9.54
C VAL A 597 -8.98 -9.69 -9.37
N ASN A 598 -8.49 -8.50 -9.00
CA ASN A 598 -7.06 -8.29 -8.76
C ASN A 598 -6.52 -9.20 -7.65
N THR A 599 -7.28 -9.42 -6.56
CA THR A 599 -6.85 -10.34 -5.49
C THR A 599 -6.76 -11.80 -5.98
N ILE A 600 -7.67 -12.19 -6.89
CA ILE A 600 -7.63 -13.51 -7.54
C ILE A 600 -6.39 -13.60 -8.46
N LEU A 601 -6.15 -12.58 -9.30
CA LEU A 601 -4.99 -12.52 -10.19
C LEU A 601 -3.65 -12.57 -9.45
N GLN A 602 -3.57 -11.93 -8.28
CA GLN A 602 -2.41 -12.00 -7.41
C GLN A 602 -2.17 -13.42 -6.89
N ALA A 603 -3.21 -14.09 -6.40
CA ALA A 603 -3.13 -15.49 -5.97
C ALA A 603 -2.76 -16.44 -7.13
N MET A 604 -3.37 -16.24 -8.32
CA MET A 604 -3.08 -17.00 -9.54
C MET A 604 -1.63 -16.83 -10.02
N GLY A 605 -1.01 -15.68 -9.75
CA GLY A 605 0.37 -15.38 -10.15
C GLY A 605 1.44 -16.00 -9.26
N ARG A 606 1.09 -16.62 -8.13
CA ARG A 606 2.05 -17.12 -7.14
C ARG A 606 2.88 -18.34 -7.57
N PRO A 607 2.32 -19.36 -8.23
CA PRO A 607 3.06 -20.58 -8.52
C PRO A 607 4.05 -20.47 -9.68
N ILE A 608 3.99 -19.40 -10.48
CA ILE A 608 4.81 -19.28 -11.71
C ILE A 608 5.67 -18.03 -11.66
N ARG A 609 6.98 -18.22 -11.64
CA ARG A 609 8.03 -17.20 -11.65
C ARG A 609 9.08 -17.40 -12.72
N SER A 610 9.37 -18.66 -13.06
CA SER A 610 10.34 -19.06 -14.07
C SER A 610 9.67 -19.70 -15.28
N MET A 611 10.37 -19.73 -16.41
CA MET A 611 9.87 -20.33 -17.67
C MET A 611 9.64 -21.83 -17.54
N GLY A 612 10.28 -22.49 -16.57
CA GLY A 612 10.11 -23.92 -16.28
C GLY A 612 8.92 -24.24 -15.38
N ASP A 613 8.37 -23.25 -14.68
CA ASP A 613 7.29 -23.47 -13.72
C ASP A 613 5.98 -23.85 -14.44
N ARG A 614 5.23 -24.77 -13.84
CA ARG A 614 3.91 -25.21 -14.30
C ARG A 614 2.96 -25.35 -13.14
N ALA A 615 1.73 -24.87 -13.29
CA ALA A 615 0.71 -24.98 -12.25
C ALA A 615 -0.70 -24.96 -12.82
N LEU A 616 -1.59 -25.71 -12.19
CA LEU A 616 -3.02 -25.65 -12.45
C LEU A 616 -3.67 -24.56 -11.60
N ILE A 617 -4.41 -23.67 -12.23
CA ILE A 617 -5.22 -22.66 -11.53
C ILE A 617 -6.69 -23.09 -11.57
N VAL A 618 -7.35 -23.09 -10.42
CA VAL A 618 -8.77 -23.46 -10.33
C VAL A 618 -9.57 -22.34 -9.67
N LEU A 619 -10.64 -21.91 -10.32
CA LEU A 619 -11.57 -20.90 -9.82
C LEU A 619 -12.89 -21.59 -9.43
N LEU A 620 -13.17 -21.71 -8.15
CA LEU A 620 -14.38 -22.32 -7.61
C LEU A 620 -15.46 -21.26 -7.38
N ASP A 621 -15.87 -20.60 -8.45
CA ASP A 621 -17.06 -19.73 -8.50
C ASP A 621 -17.44 -19.42 -9.95
N LYS A 622 -18.66 -19.79 -10.36
CA LYS A 622 -19.17 -19.56 -11.71
C LYS A 622 -19.19 -18.08 -12.12
N ARG A 623 -19.28 -17.14 -11.15
CA ARG A 623 -19.30 -15.71 -11.43
C ARG A 623 -18.04 -15.20 -12.15
N ASN A 624 -16.93 -15.93 -12.11
CA ASN A 624 -15.75 -15.58 -12.91
C ASN A 624 -16.02 -15.56 -14.43
N LEU A 625 -17.06 -16.26 -14.87
CA LEU A 625 -17.51 -16.27 -16.28
C LEU A 625 -18.52 -15.16 -16.59
N ASP A 626 -19.15 -14.57 -15.57
CA ASP A 626 -20.10 -13.48 -15.76
C ASP A 626 -19.36 -12.26 -16.33
N ARG A 627 -19.97 -11.54 -17.27
CA ARG A 627 -19.38 -10.38 -17.94
C ARG A 627 -18.84 -9.33 -16.93
N THR A 628 -19.51 -9.17 -15.80
CA THR A 628 -19.10 -8.24 -14.72
C THR A 628 -17.69 -8.49 -14.19
N TYR A 629 -17.27 -9.77 -14.14
CA TYR A 629 -15.95 -10.16 -13.63
C TYR A 629 -14.99 -10.57 -14.75
N SER A 630 -15.50 -11.23 -15.80
CA SER A 630 -14.64 -11.72 -16.88
C SER A 630 -13.92 -10.61 -17.63
N ILE A 631 -14.52 -9.42 -17.77
CA ILE A 631 -13.86 -8.23 -18.36
C ILE A 631 -12.71 -7.66 -17.52
N CYS A 632 -12.60 -8.09 -16.26
CA CYS A 632 -11.55 -7.63 -15.33
C CYS A 632 -10.27 -8.49 -15.44
N TYR A 633 -10.33 -9.63 -16.08
CA TYR A 633 -9.17 -10.45 -16.39
C TYR A 633 -8.35 -9.84 -17.55
N PRO A 634 -7.05 -10.17 -17.67
CA PRO A 634 -6.25 -9.77 -18.83
C PRO A 634 -6.91 -10.18 -20.14
N PRO A 635 -6.75 -9.39 -21.22
CA PRO A 635 -7.29 -9.74 -22.54
C PRO A 635 -6.86 -11.15 -22.97
N ASN A 636 -7.77 -11.89 -23.62
CA ASN A 636 -7.53 -13.24 -24.14
C ASN A 636 -7.28 -14.32 -23.07
N THR A 637 -7.61 -14.07 -21.80
CA THR A 637 -7.55 -15.10 -20.74
C THR A 637 -8.48 -16.29 -21.10
N LYS A 638 -7.88 -17.47 -21.30
CA LYS A 638 -8.64 -18.69 -21.61
C LYS A 638 -9.06 -19.40 -20.33
N MET A 639 -10.36 -19.65 -20.17
CA MET A 639 -10.95 -20.34 -19.02
C MET A 639 -11.63 -21.63 -19.47
N ASN A 640 -11.11 -22.79 -19.01
CA ASN A 640 -11.74 -24.08 -19.20
C ASN A 640 -12.88 -24.26 -18.19
N GLN A 641 -13.98 -24.91 -18.57
CA GLN A 641 -15.16 -25.03 -17.73
C GLN A 641 -15.42 -26.48 -17.36
N VAL A 642 -15.88 -26.70 -16.12
CA VAL A 642 -16.34 -28.00 -15.64
C VAL A 642 -17.61 -27.83 -14.81
N GLY A 643 -18.55 -28.80 -14.97
CA GLY A 643 -19.85 -28.76 -14.30
C GLY A 643 -19.95 -29.55 -13.00
N ASN A 644 -18.87 -30.23 -12.55
CA ASN A 644 -18.87 -31.02 -11.32
C ASN A 644 -17.45 -31.38 -10.86
N ALA A 645 -17.36 -31.88 -9.63
CA ALA A 645 -16.09 -32.22 -8.99
C ALA A 645 -15.32 -33.37 -9.70
N GLU A 646 -16.01 -34.33 -10.27
CA GLU A 646 -15.41 -35.44 -11.04
C GLU A 646 -14.72 -34.90 -12.30
N GLY A 647 -15.38 -33.97 -13.00
CA GLY A 647 -14.80 -33.26 -14.14
C GLY A 647 -13.53 -32.48 -13.76
N SER A 648 -13.52 -31.83 -12.60
CA SER A 648 -12.32 -31.17 -12.07
C SER A 648 -11.18 -32.16 -11.86
N GLY A 649 -11.45 -33.31 -11.24
CA GLY A 649 -10.44 -34.34 -11.02
C GLY A 649 -9.88 -34.91 -12.31
N ARG A 650 -10.76 -35.21 -13.31
CA ARG A 650 -10.33 -35.69 -14.64
C ARG A 650 -9.46 -34.67 -15.37
N PHE A 651 -9.82 -33.40 -15.32
CA PHE A 651 -9.01 -32.32 -15.91
C PHE A 651 -7.63 -32.22 -15.24
N THR A 652 -7.58 -32.22 -13.92
CA THR A 652 -6.37 -32.19 -13.13
C THR A 652 -5.44 -33.37 -13.48
N LYS A 653 -5.99 -34.62 -13.46
CA LYS A 653 -5.22 -35.80 -13.79
C LYS A 653 -4.64 -35.73 -15.21
N ARG A 654 -5.45 -35.31 -16.20
CA ARG A 654 -5.01 -35.14 -17.59
C ARG A 654 -3.86 -34.11 -17.72
N PHE A 655 -3.97 -33.00 -17.04
CA PHE A 655 -2.93 -31.97 -17.04
C PHE A 655 -1.60 -32.51 -16.53
N PHE A 656 -1.57 -33.09 -15.34
CA PHE A 656 -0.33 -33.60 -14.76
C PHE A 656 0.23 -34.84 -15.46
N SER A 657 -0.63 -35.72 -16.03
CA SER A 657 -0.14 -36.83 -16.85
C SER A 657 0.55 -36.36 -18.14
N LYS A 658 0.13 -35.22 -18.72
CA LYS A 658 0.81 -34.60 -19.86
C LYS A 658 2.15 -33.99 -19.44
N VAL A 659 2.19 -33.29 -18.33
CA VAL A 659 3.43 -32.72 -17.75
C VAL A 659 4.49 -33.80 -17.53
N GLN A 660 4.14 -34.92 -16.87
CA GLN A 660 5.08 -36.02 -16.61
C GLN A 660 5.65 -36.65 -17.89
N ARG A 661 4.86 -36.70 -18.98
CA ARG A 661 5.36 -37.22 -20.27
C ARG A 661 6.37 -36.28 -20.91
N GLU A 662 6.18 -34.96 -20.78
CA GLU A 662 7.07 -33.95 -21.34
C GLU A 662 8.38 -33.84 -20.53
N GLU A 663 8.39 -34.16 -19.23
CA GLU A 663 9.58 -34.18 -18.39
C GLU A 663 10.44 -35.44 -18.55
N ASN A 664 9.87 -36.51 -19.10
CA ASN A 664 10.56 -37.79 -19.37
C ASN A 664 11.08 -37.90 -20.82
N ILE A 665 10.91 -36.86 -21.64
CA ILE A 665 11.50 -36.68 -22.98
C ILE A 665 12.64 -35.65 -22.90
#